data_c29aa972ff749d8692b0413aa23e75c3
#
_entry.id   c29aa972ff749d8692b0413aa23e75c3
#
_cell.length_a   1.000
_cell.length_b   1.000
_cell.length_c   1.000
_cell.angle_alpha   90.00
_cell.angle_beta   90.00
_cell.angle_gamma   90.00
#
_symmetry.space_group_name_H-M   'P 1'
#
loop_
_entity.id
_entity.type
_entity.pdbx_description
1 polymer ?
#
loop_
_entity_poly.entity_id
_entity_poly.type
_entity_poly.pdbx_seq_one_letter_code
_entity_poly.pdbx_strand_id
1 'polypeptide(L)'
;MAVNNETTMTSSTSRRLFFGANLLVVVLLAFVVLVGVNYIGHRKNIRKDLAGGLAAHRVSERTKTILEQYPGDLTITTVYTSDEPDSNRKEYLPRLQDYLAELAQTKRNVKVQHLYSGEQRFELRNRVQSKFGEAAETYKQVVDSTERVWEHLQRVMESVKAQADEQLRANSWLSQFTTMANISAVLEKDLEELGEVRRSVDDLVRGEGIPRYEAANTEIRNANDKFRQHLEETQTWMRETEKLVKVLSQADSEFATKSRENLGVMQGLVLNMRKAVGDPNDRDVADPVALMKEYAKSANALSRWLFDEYNRVSTFIKENPGLEQHPKWIVRVQVAIFEQSMPLHALLQSTAEQLGGSVEAVRKIVADAGNVDELTKKNVAVQLRQNVAQIEKMLNVWATNVNAVLGEAGKIDESSKAFLANGVSGELFAAPVPATQPGGESTETKSIMAQLSDLNSRINELPKLELDEVAEKMKEDNIVVVETDTAVRIVPFDEVWPAAAPDAASMMEDRSKLRRVFDGDRAISSAINTLIASKKVATVILTAFETEPPPHMRQMQRSNTGPIALNQLSVLKTRLEKANFAVKEWNLGASGEDAKKGPPAPEEGTKPIYIFLPPADSTPSNPMMPQQGPQFGPEQIEQVKKVLADGGRGVFLAFSDAMPRQMPWQPPPSYAYADMLRDEWGVDVRFDYRVIRGVRDKQRPDHFHIDLLQWSFMPLNHFTDHPIGKPLK
;
A
#
# COMPACT_ATOMS: atom_id res chain seq x y z
N MET A 1 10.27 -5.60 125.73
CA MET A 1 9.85 -6.24 124.47
C MET A 1 10.53 -5.51 123.33
N ALA A 2 11.55 -6.10 122.79
CA ALA A 2 12.32 -5.52 121.70
C ALA A 2 11.88 -6.23 120.37
N VAL A 3 11.50 -5.49 119.40
CA VAL A 3 11.25 -5.99 118.04
C VAL A 3 12.46 -5.66 117.18
N ASN A 4 13.19 -6.67 116.73
CA ASN A 4 14.28 -6.57 115.81
C ASN A 4 13.74 -6.37 114.41
N ASN A 5 14.09 -5.28 113.78
CA ASN A 5 13.92 -5.08 112.36
C ASN A 5 15.26 -5.30 111.65
N GLU A 6 15.47 -6.46 111.03
CA GLU A 6 16.58 -6.70 110.14
C GLU A 6 16.21 -6.14 108.70
N THR A 7 16.78 -5.04 108.41
CA THR A 7 16.76 -4.49 107.02
C THR A 7 17.94 -5.11 106.27
N THR A 8 17.63 -6.07 105.44
CA THR A 8 18.60 -6.60 104.46
C THR A 8 18.90 -5.55 103.35
N MET A 9 20.05 -4.90 103.52
CA MET A 9 20.60 -4.04 102.47
C MET A 9 21.07 -4.90 101.26
N THR A 10 20.29 -5.09 100.28
CA THR A 10 20.74 -5.59 98.96
C THR A 10 21.64 -4.55 98.30
N SER A 11 22.92 -4.89 98.08
CA SER A 11 23.92 -3.97 97.55
C SER A 11 23.47 -3.40 96.14
N SER A 12 23.73 -2.13 95.96
CA SER A 12 23.36 -1.40 94.70
C SER A 12 23.98 -2.05 93.48
N THR A 13 25.02 -2.79 93.60
CA THR A 13 25.73 -3.52 92.54
C THR A 13 24.94 -4.76 92.06
N SER A 14 24.29 -5.48 92.97
CA SER A 14 23.46 -6.65 92.66
C SER A 14 22.22 -6.22 91.84
N ARG A 15 21.59 -5.10 92.20
CA ARG A 15 20.48 -4.56 91.43
C ARG A 15 20.87 -4.10 89.98
N ARG A 16 22.04 -3.44 89.87
CA ARG A 16 22.56 -3.04 88.57
C ARG A 16 22.91 -4.23 87.67
N LEU A 17 23.42 -5.29 88.21
CA LEU A 17 23.74 -6.54 87.52
C LEU A 17 22.48 -7.25 87.03
N PHE A 18 21.44 -7.30 87.88
CA PHE A 18 20.15 -7.91 87.50
C PHE A 18 19.38 -7.10 86.44
N PHE A 19 19.40 -5.79 86.57
CA PHE A 19 18.83 -4.91 85.52
C PHE A 19 19.61 -4.97 84.19
N GLY A 20 20.95 -5.05 84.29
CA GLY A 20 21.81 -5.20 83.10
C GLY A 20 21.61 -6.55 82.40
N ALA A 21 21.49 -7.63 83.14
CA ALA A 21 21.22 -8.97 82.60
C ALA A 21 19.84 -9.05 81.99
N ASN A 22 18.82 -8.45 82.59
CA ASN A 22 17.46 -8.43 82.06
C ASN A 22 17.37 -7.58 80.78
N LEU A 23 18.06 -6.44 80.73
CA LEU A 23 18.20 -5.61 79.57
C LEU A 23 18.85 -6.37 78.38
N LEU A 24 19.93 -7.12 78.68
CA LEU A 24 20.67 -7.93 77.73
C LEU A 24 19.76 -9.04 77.11
N VAL A 25 19.01 -9.74 78.02
CA VAL A 25 18.01 -10.75 77.54
C VAL A 25 16.93 -10.15 76.70
N VAL A 26 16.40 -8.97 77.04
CA VAL A 26 15.41 -8.27 76.25
C VAL A 26 15.96 -7.85 74.87
N VAL A 27 17.19 -7.33 74.83
CA VAL A 27 17.88 -6.99 73.58
C VAL A 27 18.12 -8.23 72.71
N LEU A 28 18.53 -9.32 73.28
CA LEU A 28 18.78 -10.59 72.61
C LEU A 28 17.46 -11.18 72.05
N LEU A 29 16.37 -11.14 72.81
CA LEU A 29 15.05 -11.55 72.42
C LEU A 29 14.54 -10.67 71.26
N ALA A 30 14.69 -9.35 71.35
CA ALA A 30 14.35 -8.42 70.28
C ALA A 30 15.14 -8.72 69.02
N PHE A 31 16.42 -9.03 69.09
CA PHE A 31 17.27 -9.42 67.97
C PHE A 31 16.81 -10.74 67.33
N VAL A 32 16.50 -11.78 68.16
CA VAL A 32 15.98 -13.07 67.68
C VAL A 32 14.64 -12.89 66.97
N VAL A 33 13.75 -12.06 67.51
CA VAL A 33 12.45 -11.71 66.83
C VAL A 33 12.70 -10.99 65.52
N LEU A 34 13.64 -10.03 65.52
CA LEU A 34 13.94 -9.25 64.27
C LEU A 34 14.57 -10.15 63.19
N VAL A 35 15.47 -11.05 63.54
CA VAL A 35 16.04 -12.04 62.60
C VAL A 35 14.98 -13.05 62.19
N GLY A 36 14.12 -13.51 63.09
CA GLY A 36 13.03 -14.43 62.81
C GLY A 36 11.99 -13.82 61.83
N VAL A 37 11.59 -12.58 62.09
CA VAL A 37 10.68 -11.84 61.22
C VAL A 37 11.30 -11.58 59.85
N ASN A 38 12.59 -11.21 59.82
CA ASN A 38 13.30 -10.99 58.55
C ASN A 38 13.50 -12.33 57.79
N TYR A 39 13.81 -13.41 58.45
CA TYR A 39 13.93 -14.75 57.85
C TYR A 39 12.60 -15.26 57.31
N ILE A 40 11.50 -15.11 58.07
CA ILE A 40 10.15 -15.50 57.64
C ILE A 40 9.68 -14.58 56.47
N GLY A 41 9.95 -13.27 56.57
CA GLY A 41 9.67 -12.30 55.52
C GLY A 41 10.39 -12.62 54.21
N HIS A 42 11.67 -13.00 54.33
CA HIS A 42 12.47 -13.37 53.14
C HIS A 42 12.05 -14.73 52.54
N ARG A 43 11.77 -15.74 53.39
CA ARG A 43 11.38 -17.08 52.95
C ARG A 43 9.94 -17.14 52.39
N LYS A 44 9.03 -16.33 52.91
CA LYS A 44 7.61 -16.26 52.45
C LYS A 44 7.32 -15.10 51.52
N ASN A 45 8.32 -14.25 51.22
CA ASN A 45 8.18 -13.06 50.34
C ASN A 45 6.96 -12.21 50.72
N ILE A 46 6.64 -12.09 52.01
CA ILE A 46 5.51 -11.27 52.48
C ILE A 46 5.96 -9.81 52.43
N ARG A 47 5.94 -9.22 51.23
CA ARG A 47 6.07 -7.78 51.04
C ARG A 47 4.70 -7.15 51.24
N LYS A 48 4.35 -6.66 52.40
CA LYS A 48 3.24 -5.74 52.62
C LYS A 48 3.69 -4.35 52.20
N ASP A 49 3.18 -3.87 51.08
CA ASP A 49 3.40 -2.52 50.62
C ASP A 49 2.72 -1.54 51.60
N LEU A 50 3.53 -0.90 52.44
CA LEU A 50 3.05 0.12 53.38
C LEU A 50 2.83 1.49 52.73
N ALA A 51 3.20 1.65 51.45
CA ALA A 51 3.15 2.94 50.74
C ALA A 51 1.86 3.15 49.92
N GLY A 52 0.93 2.19 49.92
CA GLY A 52 -0.43 2.40 49.33
C GLY A 52 -0.50 2.75 47.85
N GLY A 53 0.64 2.79 47.12
CA GLY A 53 0.72 3.28 45.75
C GLY A 53 1.14 2.26 44.68
N LEU A 54 1.49 1.01 45.04
CA LEU A 54 2.17 0.06 44.17
C LEU A 54 1.32 -1.18 43.81
N ALA A 55 -0.01 -1.08 43.82
CA ALA A 55 -0.88 -2.14 43.28
C ALA A 55 -0.65 -2.41 41.76
N ALA A 56 0.03 -1.49 41.05
CA ALA A 56 0.31 -1.57 39.62
C ALA A 56 1.31 -2.66 39.20
N HIS A 57 2.05 -3.26 40.16
CA HIS A 57 3.10 -4.27 39.89
C HIS A 57 2.71 -5.69 40.30
N ARG A 58 1.43 -5.91 40.68
CA ARG A 58 0.97 -7.25 41.11
C ARG A 58 0.43 -8.04 39.93
N VAL A 59 0.57 -9.36 40.00
CA VAL A 59 -0.04 -10.30 39.06
C VAL A 59 -1.57 -10.23 39.21
N SER A 60 -2.26 -9.85 38.18
CA SER A 60 -3.74 -9.74 38.21
C SER A 60 -4.41 -11.11 38.30
N GLU A 61 -5.65 -11.14 38.80
CA GLU A 61 -6.47 -12.37 38.81
C GLU A 61 -6.69 -12.93 37.42
N ARG A 62 -6.74 -12.07 36.39
CA ARG A 62 -6.79 -12.48 34.97
C ARG A 62 -5.56 -13.29 34.58
N THR A 63 -4.38 -12.80 34.92
CA THR A 63 -3.11 -13.47 34.60
C THR A 63 -3.01 -14.82 35.35
N LYS A 64 -3.44 -14.89 36.60
CA LYS A 64 -3.51 -16.15 37.34
C LYS A 64 -4.42 -17.16 36.68
N THR A 65 -5.63 -16.75 36.27
CA THR A 65 -6.58 -17.62 35.56
C THR A 65 -6.01 -18.15 34.22
N ILE A 66 -5.32 -17.29 33.45
CA ILE A 66 -4.65 -17.72 32.22
C ILE A 66 -3.58 -18.78 32.51
N LEU A 67 -2.75 -18.56 33.52
CA LEU A 67 -1.72 -19.51 33.90
C LEU A 67 -2.29 -20.83 34.42
N GLU A 68 -3.36 -20.81 35.20
CA GLU A 68 -4.02 -22.02 35.71
C GLU A 68 -4.53 -22.92 34.56
N GLN A 69 -5.01 -22.34 33.49
CA GLN A 69 -5.54 -23.05 32.33
C GLN A 69 -4.46 -23.71 31.45
N TYR A 70 -3.18 -23.29 31.60
CA TYR A 70 -2.09 -23.83 30.77
C TYR A 70 -1.27 -24.89 31.53
N PRO A 71 -1.29 -26.17 31.12
CA PRO A 71 -0.59 -27.25 31.79
C PRO A 71 0.91 -27.33 31.44
N GLY A 72 1.35 -26.72 30.33
CA GLY A 72 2.71 -26.81 29.81
C GLY A 72 3.75 -25.95 30.55
N ASP A 73 5.01 -26.14 30.20
CA ASP A 73 6.11 -25.29 30.66
C ASP A 73 6.10 -23.94 29.98
N LEU A 74 6.36 -22.89 30.72
CA LEU A 74 6.47 -21.52 30.27
C LEU A 74 7.80 -20.93 30.67
N THR A 75 8.58 -20.43 29.74
CA THR A 75 9.84 -19.73 30.02
C THR A 75 9.69 -18.26 29.64
N ILE A 76 9.98 -17.36 30.57
CA ILE A 76 9.97 -15.93 30.37
C ILE A 76 11.38 -15.40 30.50
N THR A 77 11.91 -14.84 29.40
CA THR A 77 13.29 -14.37 29.36
C THR A 77 13.32 -12.86 29.17
N THR A 78 13.95 -12.10 30.05
CA THR A 78 14.22 -10.67 29.83
C THR A 78 15.58 -10.47 29.19
N VAL A 79 15.64 -9.65 28.16
CA VAL A 79 16.87 -9.31 27.44
C VAL A 79 17.14 -7.83 27.63
N TYR A 80 18.04 -7.49 28.52
CA TYR A 80 18.44 -6.13 28.87
C TYR A 80 19.98 -6.10 28.95
N THR A 81 20.60 -5.94 27.78
CA THR A 81 22.05 -6.14 27.63
C THR A 81 22.85 -4.84 27.74
N SER A 82 22.26 -3.67 27.58
CA SER A 82 22.97 -2.40 27.72
C SER A 82 23.36 -2.08 29.15
N ASP A 83 24.63 -1.80 29.38
CA ASP A 83 25.21 -1.43 30.67
C ASP A 83 25.42 0.09 30.86
N GLU A 84 25.00 0.90 29.89
CA GLU A 84 25.15 2.36 29.95
C GLU A 84 24.46 2.97 31.17
N PRO A 85 25.01 4.04 31.79
CA PRO A 85 24.48 4.66 33.00
C PRO A 85 23.00 5.05 32.90
N ASP A 86 22.58 5.50 31.74
CA ASP A 86 21.21 5.95 31.43
C ASP A 86 20.37 4.87 30.73
N SER A 87 20.83 3.60 30.82
CA SER A 87 20.13 2.51 30.14
C SER A 87 18.83 2.13 30.85
N ASN A 88 17.83 1.73 30.04
CA ASN A 88 16.56 1.20 30.53
C ASN A 88 16.71 0.02 31.50
N ARG A 89 17.85 -0.68 31.49
CA ARG A 89 18.19 -1.75 32.42
C ARG A 89 18.19 -1.28 33.84
N LYS A 90 18.79 -0.12 34.14
CA LYS A 90 18.91 0.36 35.56
C LYS A 90 17.60 0.90 36.09
N GLU A 91 16.83 1.55 35.28
CA GLU A 91 15.59 2.20 35.71
C GLU A 91 14.40 1.24 35.75
N TYR A 92 14.23 0.42 34.72
CA TYR A 92 12.99 -0.32 34.49
C TYR A 92 13.11 -1.82 34.84
N LEU A 93 14.25 -2.45 34.59
CA LEU A 93 14.43 -3.88 34.83
C LEU A 93 14.14 -4.33 36.27
N PRO A 94 14.55 -3.63 37.34
CA PRO A 94 14.29 -4.10 38.71
C PRO A 94 12.81 -4.29 39.03
N ARG A 95 11.97 -3.36 38.52
CA ARG A 95 10.50 -3.46 38.70
C ARG A 95 9.89 -4.61 37.91
N LEU A 96 10.39 -4.84 36.69
CA LEU A 96 9.98 -5.98 35.89
C LEU A 96 10.39 -7.29 36.51
N GLN A 97 11.59 -7.37 37.13
CA GLN A 97 12.05 -8.54 37.84
C GLN A 97 11.19 -8.87 39.07
N ASP A 98 10.78 -7.85 39.84
CA ASP A 98 9.86 -8.04 40.96
C ASP A 98 8.52 -8.63 40.52
N TYR A 99 7.95 -8.12 39.44
CA TYR A 99 6.72 -8.66 38.84
C TYR A 99 6.90 -10.11 38.34
N LEU A 100 7.98 -10.39 37.62
CA LEU A 100 8.24 -11.74 37.10
C LEU A 100 8.54 -12.75 38.20
N ALA A 101 9.18 -12.32 39.31
CA ALA A 101 9.37 -13.17 40.47
C ALA A 101 8.05 -13.54 41.15
N GLU A 102 7.09 -12.62 41.25
CA GLU A 102 5.73 -12.91 41.72
C GLU A 102 5.00 -13.86 40.76
N LEU A 103 5.13 -13.64 39.43
CA LEU A 103 4.53 -14.48 38.40
C LEU A 103 5.06 -15.94 38.51
N ALA A 104 6.37 -16.13 38.67
CA ALA A 104 7.00 -17.44 38.85
C ALA A 104 6.54 -18.17 40.14
N GLN A 105 6.17 -17.42 41.18
CA GLN A 105 5.63 -18.01 42.41
C GLN A 105 4.16 -18.46 42.26
N THR A 106 3.44 -17.89 41.30
CA THR A 106 2.02 -18.23 41.06
C THR A 106 1.88 -19.66 40.55
N LYS A 107 2.84 -20.14 39.72
CA LYS A 107 2.80 -21.50 39.16
C LYS A 107 4.21 -22.11 38.99
N ARG A 108 4.39 -23.37 39.36
CA ARG A 108 5.72 -24.05 39.41
C ARG A 108 6.34 -24.28 38.04
N ASN A 109 5.56 -24.33 36.99
CA ASN A 109 6.04 -24.53 35.61
C ASN A 109 6.36 -23.22 34.87
N VAL A 110 6.36 -22.08 35.53
CA VAL A 110 6.83 -20.80 35.02
C VAL A 110 8.30 -20.61 35.42
N LYS A 111 9.19 -20.58 34.41
CA LYS A 111 10.62 -20.34 34.56
C LYS A 111 10.95 -18.92 34.14
N VAL A 112 11.69 -18.19 34.94
CA VAL A 112 12.13 -16.81 34.60
C VAL A 112 13.64 -16.78 34.45
N GLN A 113 14.12 -16.16 33.39
CA GLN A 113 15.53 -15.98 33.08
C GLN A 113 15.81 -14.49 32.77
N HIS A 114 17.01 -14.04 33.14
CA HIS A 114 17.46 -12.68 32.90
C HIS A 114 18.79 -12.72 32.14
N LEU A 115 18.85 -12.16 30.94
CA LEU A 115 20.03 -12.12 30.08
C LEU A 115 20.66 -10.74 30.12
N TYR A 116 21.98 -10.72 30.33
CA TYR A 116 22.75 -9.50 30.47
C TYR A 116 23.93 -9.40 29.50
N SER A 117 24.21 -10.45 28.70
CA SER A 117 25.32 -10.47 27.77
C SER A 117 24.87 -10.79 26.33
N GLY A 118 25.66 -10.35 25.37
CA GLY A 118 25.44 -10.66 23.94
C GLY A 118 25.52 -12.16 23.64
N GLU A 119 26.40 -12.91 24.35
CA GLU A 119 26.52 -14.36 24.19
C GLU A 119 25.23 -15.09 24.58
N GLN A 120 24.68 -14.75 25.75
CA GLN A 120 23.41 -15.31 26.22
C GLN A 120 22.24 -14.95 25.23
N ARG A 121 22.29 -13.76 24.66
CA ARG A 121 21.32 -13.35 23.61
C ARG A 121 21.47 -14.21 22.37
N PHE A 122 22.69 -14.53 21.97
CA PHE A 122 22.94 -15.42 20.83
C PHE A 122 22.40 -16.84 21.07
N GLU A 123 22.62 -17.41 22.27
CA GLU A 123 22.04 -18.70 22.64
C GLU A 123 20.52 -18.71 22.64
N LEU A 124 19.90 -17.64 23.16
CA LEU A 124 18.44 -17.46 23.10
C LEU A 124 17.95 -17.44 21.65
N ARG A 125 18.62 -16.70 20.79
CA ARG A 125 18.28 -16.62 19.37
C ARG A 125 18.29 -17.99 18.69
N ASN A 126 19.33 -18.78 18.90
CA ASN A 126 19.46 -20.13 18.34
C ASN A 126 18.34 -21.05 18.86
N ARG A 127 18.01 -20.95 20.15
CA ARG A 127 16.91 -21.71 20.75
C ARG A 127 15.55 -21.31 20.17
N VAL A 128 15.32 -20.03 19.96
CA VAL A 128 14.10 -19.52 19.32
C VAL A 128 14.00 -19.99 17.89
N GLN A 129 15.08 -19.88 17.10
CA GLN A 129 15.13 -20.34 15.71
C GLN A 129 14.83 -21.84 15.59
N SER A 130 15.36 -22.66 16.48
CA SER A 130 15.14 -24.11 16.44
C SER A 130 13.68 -24.53 16.61
N LYS A 131 12.85 -23.72 17.27
CA LYS A 131 11.41 -24.00 17.44
C LYS A 131 10.59 -23.86 16.15
N PHE A 132 11.13 -23.13 15.18
CA PHE A 132 10.50 -22.96 13.85
C PHE A 132 11.09 -23.90 12.79
N GLY A 133 11.96 -24.83 13.15
CA GLY A 133 12.79 -25.60 12.23
C GLY A 133 12.02 -26.31 11.10
N GLU A 134 10.93 -27.03 11.43
CA GLU A 134 10.13 -27.76 10.43
C GLU A 134 9.37 -26.81 9.48
N ALA A 135 8.75 -25.78 10.03
CA ALA A 135 8.05 -24.78 9.23
C ALA A 135 9.04 -23.96 8.37
N ALA A 136 10.18 -23.55 8.95
CA ALA A 136 11.23 -22.83 8.26
C ALA A 136 11.81 -23.61 7.06
N GLU A 137 11.90 -24.94 7.15
CA GLU A 137 12.42 -25.77 6.06
C GLU A 137 11.52 -25.69 4.81
N THR A 138 10.21 -25.65 5.00
CA THR A 138 9.26 -25.50 3.86
C THR A 138 9.48 -24.15 3.15
N TYR A 139 9.67 -23.07 3.91
CA TYR A 139 9.96 -21.75 3.36
C TYR A 139 11.32 -21.72 2.64
N LYS A 140 12.32 -22.34 3.24
CA LYS A 140 13.66 -22.46 2.63
C LYS A 140 13.63 -23.17 1.29
N GLN A 141 12.86 -24.27 1.18
CA GLN A 141 12.69 -24.98 -0.10
C GLN A 141 12.06 -24.11 -1.19
N VAL A 142 11.16 -23.20 -0.82
CA VAL A 142 10.59 -22.22 -1.76
C VAL A 142 11.64 -21.22 -2.19
N VAL A 143 12.44 -20.67 -1.27
CA VAL A 143 13.56 -19.76 -1.61
C VAL A 143 14.59 -20.44 -2.52
N ASP A 144 14.99 -21.68 -2.21
CA ASP A 144 15.93 -22.45 -3.04
C ASP A 144 15.35 -22.78 -4.43
N SER A 145 14.02 -22.95 -4.52
CA SER A 145 13.34 -23.11 -5.82
C SER A 145 13.31 -21.82 -6.60
N THR A 146 13.12 -20.68 -5.91
CA THR A 146 13.15 -19.35 -6.49
C THR A 146 14.48 -19.06 -7.15
N GLU A 147 15.58 -19.37 -6.47
CA GLU A 147 16.94 -19.12 -6.99
C GLU A 147 17.15 -19.82 -8.34
N ARG A 148 16.71 -21.07 -8.45
CA ARG A 148 16.78 -21.83 -9.70
C ARG A 148 15.92 -21.25 -10.81
N VAL A 149 14.69 -20.80 -10.49
CA VAL A 149 13.82 -20.14 -11.47
C VAL A 149 14.44 -18.81 -11.91
N TRP A 150 15.04 -18.05 -11.01
CA TRP A 150 15.68 -16.78 -11.32
C TRP A 150 16.97 -16.92 -12.14
N GLU A 151 17.71 -18.02 -11.98
CA GLU A 151 18.83 -18.35 -12.89
C GLU A 151 18.34 -18.61 -14.32
N HIS A 152 17.17 -19.25 -14.47
CA HIS A 152 16.55 -19.44 -15.77
C HIS A 152 16.01 -18.13 -16.33
N LEU A 153 15.35 -17.31 -15.50
CA LEU A 153 14.84 -15.99 -15.86
C LEU A 153 15.97 -15.10 -16.38
N GLN A 154 17.10 -15.05 -15.66
CA GLN A 154 18.28 -14.30 -16.07
C GLN A 154 18.76 -14.72 -17.46
N ARG A 155 18.93 -16.02 -17.69
CA ARG A 155 19.36 -16.55 -19.00
C ARG A 155 18.38 -16.21 -20.12
N VAL A 156 17.09 -16.29 -19.86
CA VAL A 156 16.05 -15.90 -20.83
C VAL A 156 16.15 -14.41 -21.14
N MET A 157 16.20 -13.54 -20.12
CA MET A 157 16.31 -12.09 -20.31
C MET A 157 17.59 -11.71 -21.06
N GLU A 158 18.74 -12.29 -20.70
CA GLU A 158 20.02 -12.08 -21.39
C GLU A 158 19.96 -12.51 -22.85
N SER A 159 19.38 -13.68 -23.14
CA SER A 159 19.21 -14.20 -24.48
C SER A 159 18.29 -13.34 -25.34
N VAL A 160 17.14 -12.96 -24.80
CA VAL A 160 16.16 -12.10 -25.53
C VAL A 160 16.75 -10.72 -25.77
N LYS A 161 17.42 -10.13 -24.76
CA LYS A 161 18.11 -8.84 -24.89
C LYS A 161 19.19 -8.90 -25.97
N ALA A 162 20.07 -9.91 -25.93
CA ALA A 162 21.15 -10.06 -26.89
C ALA A 162 20.61 -10.17 -28.33
N GLN A 163 19.57 -10.97 -28.54
CA GLN A 163 18.91 -11.09 -29.85
C GLN A 163 18.26 -9.78 -30.28
N ALA A 164 17.54 -9.07 -29.37
CA ALA A 164 16.96 -7.77 -29.69
C ALA A 164 18.03 -6.75 -30.07
N ASP A 165 19.13 -6.67 -29.36
CA ASP A 165 20.27 -5.79 -29.65
C ASP A 165 20.95 -6.13 -30.99
N GLU A 166 21.03 -7.41 -31.34
CA GLU A 166 21.53 -7.85 -32.62
C GLU A 166 20.61 -7.40 -33.76
N GLN A 167 19.30 -7.60 -33.62
CA GLN A 167 18.32 -7.17 -34.61
C GLN A 167 18.28 -5.65 -34.79
N LEU A 168 18.41 -4.90 -33.71
CA LEU A 168 18.51 -3.43 -33.76
C LEU A 168 19.75 -2.95 -34.51
N ARG A 169 20.88 -3.66 -34.37
CA ARG A 169 22.13 -3.34 -35.08
C ARG A 169 22.09 -3.76 -36.55
N ALA A 170 21.56 -4.95 -36.82
CA ALA A 170 21.48 -5.50 -38.16
C ALA A 170 20.44 -4.74 -39.03
N ASN A 171 19.42 -4.16 -38.42
CA ASN A 171 18.30 -3.61 -39.14
C ASN A 171 17.95 -2.19 -38.69
N SER A 172 18.45 -1.19 -39.43
CA SER A 172 18.21 0.24 -39.14
C SER A 172 16.74 0.61 -39.13
N TRP A 173 15.90 -0.15 -39.82
CA TRP A 173 14.46 0.07 -39.84
C TRP A 173 13.81 -0.35 -38.54
N LEU A 174 14.19 -1.52 -37.97
CA LEU A 174 13.72 -1.98 -36.64
C LEU A 174 14.13 -1.03 -35.52
N SER A 175 15.29 -0.37 -35.65
CA SER A 175 15.76 0.61 -34.65
C SER A 175 14.87 1.87 -34.58
N GLN A 176 14.04 2.11 -35.58
CA GLN A 176 13.09 3.23 -35.56
C GLN A 176 11.84 2.92 -34.73
N PHE A 177 11.58 1.67 -34.40
CA PHE A 177 10.49 1.27 -33.51
C PHE A 177 10.91 1.45 -32.05
N THR A 178 10.24 2.36 -31.36
CA THR A 178 10.47 2.56 -29.91
C THR A 178 10.22 1.30 -29.10
N THR A 179 9.29 0.43 -29.54
CA THR A 179 9.03 -0.88 -28.94
C THR A 179 10.27 -1.77 -28.89
N MET A 180 10.99 -1.89 -30.00
CA MET A 180 12.20 -2.71 -30.05
C MET A 180 13.31 -2.16 -29.15
N ALA A 181 13.50 -0.84 -29.12
CA ALA A 181 14.44 -0.18 -28.21
C ALA A 181 14.03 -0.36 -26.74
N ASN A 182 12.73 -0.29 -26.46
CA ASN A 182 12.18 -0.49 -25.12
C ASN A 182 12.41 -1.92 -24.61
N ILE A 183 12.34 -2.95 -25.49
CA ILE A 183 12.63 -4.35 -25.11
C ILE A 183 14.02 -4.45 -24.48
N SER A 184 15.04 -3.96 -25.17
CA SER A 184 16.41 -4.01 -24.65
C SER A 184 16.56 -3.22 -23.35
N ALA A 185 16.01 -2.01 -23.28
CA ALA A 185 16.10 -1.14 -22.10
C ALA A 185 15.39 -1.72 -20.87
N VAL A 186 14.19 -2.29 -21.05
CA VAL A 186 13.45 -2.92 -19.96
C VAL A 186 14.16 -4.15 -19.44
N LEU A 187 14.62 -5.03 -20.33
CA LEU A 187 15.33 -6.24 -19.93
C LEU A 187 16.67 -5.93 -19.26
N GLU A 188 17.38 -4.88 -19.69
CA GLU A 188 18.62 -4.42 -19.01
C GLU A 188 18.33 -3.98 -17.58
N LYS A 189 17.29 -3.17 -17.38
CA LYS A 189 16.85 -2.73 -16.05
C LYS A 189 16.40 -3.91 -15.18
N ASP A 190 15.68 -4.86 -15.76
CA ASP A 190 15.21 -6.03 -15.02
C ASP A 190 16.37 -6.95 -14.60
N LEU A 191 17.42 -7.06 -15.39
CA LEU A 191 18.65 -7.79 -15.03
C LEU A 191 19.38 -7.14 -13.86
N GLU A 192 19.49 -5.80 -13.84
CA GLU A 192 20.07 -5.06 -12.71
C GLU A 192 19.22 -5.28 -11.45
N GLU A 193 17.91 -5.10 -11.55
CA GLU A 193 16.97 -5.25 -10.45
C GLU A 193 16.93 -6.68 -9.91
N LEU A 194 16.99 -7.70 -10.77
CA LEU A 194 17.11 -9.10 -10.36
C LEU A 194 18.35 -9.32 -9.49
N GLY A 195 19.49 -8.70 -9.84
CA GLY A 195 20.70 -8.75 -9.04
C GLY A 195 20.56 -8.07 -7.67
N GLU A 196 19.78 -7.00 -7.58
CA GLU A 196 19.49 -6.31 -6.31
C GLU A 196 18.56 -7.12 -5.43
N VAL A 197 17.46 -7.63 -5.99
CA VAL A 197 16.49 -8.45 -5.26
C VAL A 197 17.14 -9.74 -4.74
N ARG A 198 17.99 -10.40 -5.55
CA ARG A 198 18.75 -11.58 -5.10
C ARG A 198 19.59 -11.30 -3.86
N ARG A 199 20.31 -10.18 -3.83
CA ARG A 199 21.11 -9.77 -2.67
C ARG A 199 20.23 -9.49 -1.46
N SER A 200 19.11 -8.78 -1.65
CA SER A 200 18.16 -8.49 -0.57
C SER A 200 17.56 -9.76 0.01
N VAL A 201 17.14 -10.71 -0.82
CA VAL A 201 16.62 -12.01 -0.38
C VAL A 201 17.68 -12.82 0.35
N ASP A 202 18.93 -12.83 -0.14
CA ASP A 202 20.04 -13.53 0.52
C ASP A 202 20.33 -12.92 1.90
N ASP A 203 20.36 -11.60 2.01
CA ASP A 203 20.52 -10.89 3.29
C ASP A 203 19.38 -11.18 4.27
N LEU A 204 18.15 -11.30 3.79
CA LEU A 204 16.99 -11.64 4.61
C LEU A 204 17.04 -13.09 5.14
N VAL A 205 17.53 -14.03 4.34
CA VAL A 205 17.50 -15.48 4.65
C VAL A 205 18.80 -15.96 5.28
N ARG A 206 19.97 -15.47 4.79
CA ARG A 206 21.31 -15.93 5.19
C ARG A 206 22.13 -14.87 5.91
N GLY A 207 21.60 -13.65 6.05
CA GLY A 207 22.24 -12.56 6.77
C GLY A 207 22.41 -12.81 8.25
N GLU A 208 22.99 -11.85 8.97
CA GLU A 208 23.15 -11.93 10.42
C GLU A 208 21.81 -11.90 11.13
N GLY A 209 21.42 -12.96 11.84
CA GLY A 209 20.21 -12.97 12.65
C GLY A 209 19.33 -14.19 12.44
N ILE A 210 18.07 -14.05 12.80
CA ILE A 210 17.02 -15.04 12.49
C ILE A 210 16.58 -14.83 11.06
N PRO A 211 16.48 -15.87 10.22
CA PRO A 211 15.99 -15.76 8.85
C PRO A 211 14.60 -15.14 8.76
N ARG A 212 14.41 -14.21 7.83
CA ARG A 212 13.16 -13.48 7.61
C ARG A 212 12.48 -13.98 6.34
N TYR A 213 11.92 -15.18 6.44
CA TYR A 213 11.36 -15.87 5.29
C TYR A 213 10.10 -15.21 4.72
N GLU A 214 9.21 -14.66 5.55
CA GLU A 214 7.99 -13.99 5.05
C GLU A 214 8.33 -12.69 4.29
N ALA A 215 9.31 -11.92 4.79
CA ALA A 215 9.81 -10.74 4.11
C ALA A 215 10.47 -11.12 2.77
N ALA A 216 11.33 -12.14 2.77
CA ALA A 216 11.96 -12.65 1.55
C ALA A 216 10.91 -13.11 0.52
N ASN A 217 9.92 -13.89 0.93
CA ASN A 217 8.84 -14.33 0.05
C ASN A 217 7.97 -13.18 -0.48
N THR A 218 7.79 -12.13 0.31
CA THR A 218 7.08 -10.92 -0.14
C THR A 218 7.89 -10.19 -1.23
N GLU A 219 9.20 -10.04 -1.06
CA GLU A 219 10.07 -9.48 -2.09
C GLU A 219 10.09 -10.34 -3.34
N ILE A 220 10.24 -11.67 -3.18
CA ILE A 220 10.23 -12.62 -4.30
C ILE A 220 8.93 -12.48 -5.09
N ARG A 221 7.79 -12.49 -4.42
CA ARG A 221 6.48 -12.37 -5.08
C ARG A 221 6.35 -11.08 -5.86
N ASN A 222 6.70 -9.95 -5.23
CA ASN A 222 6.62 -8.64 -5.88
C ASN A 222 7.53 -8.55 -7.10
N ALA A 223 8.76 -9.07 -6.99
CA ALA A 223 9.70 -9.14 -8.11
C ALA A 223 9.19 -10.05 -9.24
N ASN A 224 8.69 -11.24 -8.90
CA ASN A 224 8.13 -12.17 -9.88
C ASN A 224 6.96 -11.59 -10.65
N ASP A 225 6.02 -10.90 -9.96
CA ASP A 225 4.89 -10.24 -10.59
C ASP A 225 5.34 -9.15 -11.56
N LYS A 226 6.33 -8.36 -11.15
CA LYS A 226 6.91 -7.30 -11.97
C LYS A 226 7.62 -7.85 -13.21
N PHE A 227 8.51 -8.83 -13.03
CA PHE A 227 9.23 -9.45 -14.16
C PHE A 227 8.26 -10.13 -15.13
N ARG A 228 7.25 -10.82 -14.62
CA ARG A 228 6.20 -11.42 -15.44
C ARG A 228 5.48 -10.36 -16.27
N GLN A 229 5.05 -9.25 -15.65
CA GLN A 229 4.41 -8.15 -16.34
C GLN A 229 5.31 -7.59 -17.46
N HIS A 230 6.58 -7.31 -17.18
CA HIS A 230 7.50 -6.77 -18.18
C HIS A 230 7.78 -7.75 -19.33
N LEU A 231 7.84 -9.07 -19.05
CA LEU A 231 7.93 -10.08 -20.10
C LEU A 231 6.67 -10.16 -20.96
N GLU A 232 5.47 -10.05 -20.36
CA GLU A 232 4.19 -9.98 -21.08
C GLU A 232 4.11 -8.71 -21.94
N GLU A 233 4.58 -7.57 -21.45
CA GLU A 233 4.72 -6.33 -22.21
C GLU A 233 5.69 -6.50 -23.39
N THR A 234 6.85 -7.10 -23.13
CA THR A 234 7.85 -7.42 -24.17
C THR A 234 7.25 -8.31 -25.27
N GLN A 235 6.51 -9.36 -24.91
CA GLN A 235 5.83 -10.22 -25.87
C GLN A 235 4.76 -9.44 -26.64
N THR A 236 4.06 -8.53 -26.01
CA THR A 236 3.06 -7.67 -26.64
C THR A 236 3.72 -6.74 -27.66
N TRP A 237 4.84 -6.10 -27.32
CA TRP A 237 5.61 -5.26 -28.22
C TRP A 237 6.13 -6.05 -29.43
N MET A 238 6.60 -7.27 -29.24
CA MET A 238 7.02 -8.15 -30.34
C MET A 238 5.84 -8.48 -31.27
N ARG A 239 4.68 -8.78 -30.72
CA ARG A 239 3.44 -9.06 -31.48
C ARG A 239 2.99 -7.85 -32.29
N GLU A 240 3.01 -6.67 -31.70
CA GLU A 240 2.68 -5.44 -32.39
C GLU A 240 3.65 -5.12 -33.52
N THR A 241 4.96 -5.29 -33.25
CA THR A 241 6.01 -5.10 -34.25
C THR A 241 5.89 -6.14 -35.37
N GLU A 242 5.63 -7.41 -35.06
CA GLU A 242 5.43 -8.48 -36.06
C GLU A 242 4.25 -8.17 -36.99
N LYS A 243 3.11 -7.77 -36.42
CA LYS A 243 1.95 -7.36 -37.24
C LYS A 243 2.32 -6.24 -38.19
N LEU A 244 3.04 -5.24 -37.70
CA LEU A 244 3.45 -4.11 -38.50
C LEU A 244 4.43 -4.53 -39.60
N VAL A 245 5.42 -5.37 -39.25
CA VAL A 245 6.37 -5.94 -40.23
C VAL A 245 5.62 -6.71 -41.30
N LYS A 246 4.68 -7.57 -40.96
CA LYS A 246 3.86 -8.34 -41.91
C LYS A 246 3.11 -7.40 -42.87
N VAL A 247 2.44 -6.38 -42.33
CA VAL A 247 1.65 -5.45 -43.14
C VAL A 247 2.52 -4.60 -44.10
N LEU A 248 3.73 -4.19 -43.63
CA LEU A 248 4.56 -3.26 -44.36
C LEU A 248 5.60 -3.94 -45.24
N SER A 249 6.09 -5.13 -44.90
CA SER A 249 7.10 -5.87 -45.64
C SER A 249 6.54 -6.74 -46.76
N GLN A 250 5.26 -7.10 -46.70
CA GLN A 250 4.60 -7.79 -47.79
C GLN A 250 4.41 -6.83 -48.96
N ALA A 251 5.05 -7.09 -50.11
CA ALA A 251 4.93 -6.29 -51.31
C ALA A 251 3.47 -6.14 -51.76
N ASP A 252 2.64 -7.12 -51.43
CA ASP A 252 1.22 -7.22 -51.76
C ASP A 252 0.29 -6.80 -50.61
N SER A 253 0.83 -6.23 -49.49
CA SER A 253 -0.06 -5.73 -48.44
C SER A 253 -0.96 -4.63 -49.02
N GLU A 254 -2.25 -4.74 -48.74
CA GLU A 254 -3.25 -3.77 -49.20
C GLU A 254 -2.85 -2.33 -48.85
N PHE A 255 -2.33 -2.14 -47.65
CA PHE A 255 -1.85 -0.83 -47.18
C PHE A 255 -0.68 -0.31 -48.00
N ALA A 256 0.37 -1.13 -48.23
CA ALA A 256 1.56 -0.72 -48.97
C ALA A 256 1.24 -0.48 -50.45
N THR A 257 0.45 -1.36 -51.05
CA THR A 257 -0.02 -1.21 -52.46
C THR A 257 -0.84 0.05 -52.64
N LYS A 258 -1.82 0.26 -51.77
CA LYS A 258 -2.65 1.45 -51.79
C LYS A 258 -1.88 2.74 -51.52
N SER A 259 -0.91 2.70 -50.62
CA SER A 259 -0.05 3.87 -50.36
C SER A 259 0.81 4.24 -51.57
N ARG A 260 1.36 3.25 -52.32
CA ARG A 260 2.11 3.51 -53.55
C ARG A 260 1.21 4.06 -54.67
N GLU A 261 -0.01 3.48 -54.86
CA GLU A 261 -1.00 3.99 -55.81
C GLU A 261 -1.38 5.43 -55.49
N ASN A 262 -1.70 5.72 -54.23
CA ASN A 262 -2.08 7.05 -53.77
C ASN A 262 -0.94 8.08 -53.94
N LEU A 263 0.33 7.69 -53.76
CA LEU A 263 1.49 8.54 -54.06
C LEU A 263 1.53 8.91 -55.56
N GLY A 264 1.25 7.94 -56.43
CA GLY A 264 1.16 8.19 -57.88
C GLY A 264 0.02 9.16 -58.24
N VAL A 265 -1.14 8.99 -57.61
CA VAL A 265 -2.28 9.91 -57.77
C VAL A 265 -1.92 11.33 -57.34
N MET A 266 -1.29 11.47 -56.17
CA MET A 266 -0.85 12.74 -55.62
C MET A 266 0.14 13.45 -56.56
N GLN A 267 1.15 12.72 -57.05
CA GLN A 267 2.12 13.27 -58.02
C GLN A 267 1.46 13.73 -59.29
N GLY A 268 0.45 12.97 -59.76
CA GLY A 268 -0.36 13.36 -60.92
C GLY A 268 -1.16 14.66 -60.68
N LEU A 269 -1.78 14.80 -59.54
CA LEU A 269 -2.53 16.00 -59.13
C LEU A 269 -1.61 17.23 -59.05
N VAL A 270 -0.44 17.10 -58.43
CA VAL A 270 0.54 18.18 -58.31
C VAL A 270 1.10 18.58 -59.66
N LEU A 271 1.42 17.60 -60.53
CA LEU A 271 1.88 17.86 -61.88
C LEU A 271 0.83 18.59 -62.75
N ASN A 272 -0.43 18.18 -62.63
CA ASN A 272 -1.53 18.85 -63.34
C ASN A 272 -1.70 20.30 -62.84
N MET A 273 -1.61 20.50 -61.52
CA MET A 273 -1.67 21.83 -60.92
C MET A 273 -0.52 22.71 -61.39
N ARG A 274 0.69 22.18 -61.49
CA ARG A 274 1.87 22.89 -62.02
C ARG A 274 1.72 23.25 -63.50
N LYS A 275 1.24 22.30 -64.29
CA LYS A 275 0.99 22.56 -65.73
C LYS A 275 -0.07 23.65 -65.88
N ALA A 276 -1.11 23.68 -65.08
CA ALA A 276 -2.18 24.63 -65.13
C ALA A 276 -1.74 26.05 -64.79
N VAL A 277 -0.84 26.24 -63.83
CA VAL A 277 -0.40 27.56 -63.38
C VAL A 277 0.87 28.09 -64.06
N GLY A 278 1.67 27.20 -64.68
CA GLY A 278 2.91 27.57 -65.40
C GLY A 278 4.15 27.66 -64.47
N ASP A 279 5.26 28.23 -65.00
CA ASP A 279 6.53 28.34 -64.29
C ASP A 279 6.43 29.34 -63.13
N PRO A 280 6.85 28.99 -61.93
CA PRO A 280 6.81 29.87 -60.76
C PRO A 280 7.69 31.14 -60.90
N ASN A 281 8.69 31.10 -61.76
CA ASN A 281 9.59 32.22 -62.02
C ASN A 281 9.07 33.17 -63.12
N ASP A 282 8.11 32.72 -63.91
CA ASP A 282 7.53 33.53 -64.95
C ASP A 282 6.50 34.52 -64.37
N ARG A 283 6.77 35.80 -64.56
CA ARG A 283 5.88 36.90 -64.13
C ARG A 283 4.89 37.34 -65.12
N ASP A 284 5.00 36.88 -66.41
CA ASP A 284 4.07 37.21 -67.41
C ASP A 284 2.90 36.21 -67.45
N VAL A 285 1.73 36.69 -67.10
CA VAL A 285 0.49 35.89 -67.05
C VAL A 285 -0.45 36.44 -68.11
N ALA A 286 -0.60 35.71 -69.24
CA ALA A 286 -1.44 36.14 -70.37
C ALA A 286 -2.92 36.15 -70.00
N ASP A 287 -3.39 35.16 -69.24
CA ASP A 287 -4.79 35.08 -68.79
C ASP A 287 -4.85 34.75 -67.31
N PRO A 288 -4.81 35.73 -66.43
CA PRO A 288 -4.86 35.51 -64.93
C PRO A 288 -6.14 34.81 -64.49
N VAL A 289 -7.26 35.03 -65.15
CA VAL A 289 -8.56 34.45 -64.75
C VAL A 289 -8.62 32.95 -65.05
N ALA A 290 -8.12 32.55 -66.23
CA ALA A 290 -8.03 31.14 -66.57
C ALA A 290 -7.11 30.38 -65.64
N LEU A 291 -5.94 30.98 -65.28
CA LEU A 291 -5.00 30.42 -64.30
C LEU A 291 -5.67 30.24 -62.94
N MET A 292 -6.38 31.22 -62.43
CA MET A 292 -7.10 31.14 -61.15
C MET A 292 -8.15 30.01 -61.15
N LYS A 293 -8.90 29.85 -62.28
CA LYS A 293 -9.88 28.77 -62.43
C LYS A 293 -9.27 27.39 -62.36
N GLU A 294 -8.19 27.18 -63.10
CA GLU A 294 -7.48 25.88 -63.06
C GLU A 294 -6.77 25.61 -61.76
N TYR A 295 -6.23 26.65 -61.11
CA TYR A 295 -5.71 26.53 -59.75
C TYR A 295 -6.80 26.08 -58.78
N ALA A 296 -7.94 26.76 -58.73
CA ALA A 296 -9.05 26.43 -57.85
C ALA A 296 -9.55 24.99 -58.06
N LYS A 297 -9.63 24.54 -59.30
CA LYS A 297 -10.04 23.16 -59.65
C LYS A 297 -9.03 22.14 -59.14
N SER A 298 -7.75 22.36 -59.42
CA SER A 298 -6.66 21.47 -59.04
C SER A 298 -6.45 21.45 -57.52
N ALA A 299 -6.53 22.61 -56.86
CA ALA A 299 -6.42 22.74 -55.40
C ALA A 299 -7.56 22.01 -54.68
N ASN A 300 -8.80 22.08 -55.18
CA ASN A 300 -9.93 21.30 -54.66
C ASN A 300 -9.72 19.79 -54.82
N ALA A 301 -9.19 19.34 -55.94
CA ALA A 301 -8.89 17.92 -56.13
C ALA A 301 -7.80 17.42 -55.20
N LEU A 302 -6.74 18.20 -55.03
CA LEU A 302 -5.65 17.88 -54.11
C LEU A 302 -6.12 17.92 -52.64
N SER A 303 -6.94 18.89 -52.27
CA SER A 303 -7.50 18.98 -50.91
C SER A 303 -8.39 17.78 -50.54
N ARG A 304 -9.24 17.34 -51.48
CA ARG A 304 -10.05 16.12 -51.29
C ARG A 304 -9.17 14.89 -51.13
N TRP A 305 -8.19 14.74 -52.02
CA TRP A 305 -7.25 13.61 -51.92
C TRP A 305 -6.51 13.59 -50.60
N LEU A 306 -6.01 14.74 -50.12
CA LEU A 306 -5.34 14.82 -48.80
C LEU A 306 -6.25 14.42 -47.64
N PHE A 307 -7.51 14.85 -47.68
CA PHE A 307 -8.51 14.49 -46.68
C PHE A 307 -8.85 12.98 -46.74
N ASP A 308 -9.00 12.42 -47.91
CA ASP A 308 -9.29 10.99 -48.08
C ASP A 308 -8.09 10.12 -47.60
N GLU A 309 -6.87 10.53 -47.95
CA GLU A 309 -5.66 9.83 -47.50
C GLU A 309 -5.44 9.93 -45.98
N TYR A 310 -5.71 11.11 -45.41
CA TYR A 310 -5.69 11.27 -43.97
C TYR A 310 -6.69 10.32 -43.27
N ASN A 311 -7.92 10.27 -43.78
CA ASN A 311 -8.93 9.37 -43.23
C ASN A 311 -8.54 7.90 -43.39
N ARG A 312 -7.97 7.51 -44.51
CA ARG A 312 -7.48 6.15 -44.77
C ARG A 312 -6.39 5.74 -43.78
N VAL A 313 -5.38 6.60 -43.59
CA VAL A 313 -4.28 6.34 -42.63
C VAL A 313 -4.78 6.34 -41.22
N SER A 314 -5.66 7.28 -40.86
CA SER A 314 -6.26 7.35 -39.50
C SER A 314 -7.11 6.11 -39.19
N THR A 315 -7.89 5.61 -40.18
CA THR A 315 -8.66 4.38 -40.02
C THR A 315 -7.74 3.17 -39.82
N PHE A 316 -6.68 3.06 -40.62
CA PHE A 316 -5.70 2.00 -40.50
C PHE A 316 -5.03 1.99 -39.10
N ILE A 317 -4.70 3.17 -38.57
CA ILE A 317 -4.14 3.29 -37.21
C ILE A 317 -5.16 2.87 -36.15
N LYS A 318 -6.43 3.30 -36.29
CA LYS A 318 -7.51 2.90 -35.37
C LYS A 318 -7.79 1.41 -35.38
N GLU A 319 -7.71 0.77 -36.53
CA GLU A 319 -7.89 -0.68 -36.68
C GLU A 319 -6.69 -1.47 -36.11
N ASN A 320 -5.55 -0.81 -35.89
CA ASN A 320 -4.33 -1.38 -35.35
C ASN A 320 -3.86 -0.54 -34.13
N PRO A 321 -4.56 -0.56 -32.99
CA PRO A 321 -4.34 0.35 -31.87
C PRO A 321 -2.94 0.27 -31.27
N GLY A 322 -2.21 -0.85 -31.43
CA GLY A 322 -0.78 -0.95 -31.10
C GLY A 322 0.11 0.01 -31.90
N LEU A 323 -0.37 0.52 -33.03
CA LEU A 323 0.36 1.48 -33.86
C LEU A 323 0.23 2.93 -33.38
N GLU A 324 -0.74 3.26 -32.52
CA GLU A 324 -0.85 4.61 -31.93
C GLU A 324 0.33 4.94 -31.00
N GLN A 325 0.86 3.93 -30.34
CA GLN A 325 2.00 4.08 -29.42
C GLN A 325 3.35 3.96 -30.13
N HIS A 326 3.38 3.56 -31.40
CA HIS A 326 4.55 3.21 -32.20
C HIS A 326 4.31 3.56 -33.67
N PRO A 327 5.31 3.68 -34.44
CA PRO A 327 6.59 4.32 -34.37
C PRO A 327 6.54 5.78 -34.84
N LYS A 328 7.59 6.51 -34.54
CA LYS A 328 7.79 7.90 -34.96
C LYS A 328 7.46 8.20 -36.42
N TRP A 329 7.45 7.22 -37.34
CA TRP A 329 7.15 7.45 -38.76
C TRP A 329 5.68 7.35 -39.10
N ILE A 330 4.84 6.49 -38.48
CA ILE A 330 3.38 6.53 -38.68
C ILE A 330 2.81 7.82 -38.08
N VAL A 331 3.27 8.19 -36.89
CA VAL A 331 2.97 9.51 -36.33
C VAL A 331 3.53 10.63 -37.21
N ARG A 332 4.74 10.49 -37.77
CA ARG A 332 5.30 11.46 -38.69
C ARG A 332 4.57 11.51 -40.01
N VAL A 333 4.09 10.39 -40.57
CA VAL A 333 3.24 10.39 -41.77
C VAL A 333 1.89 11.02 -41.48
N GLN A 334 1.28 10.69 -40.33
CA GLN A 334 0.03 11.29 -39.90
C GLN A 334 0.20 12.78 -39.56
N VAL A 335 1.23 13.17 -38.86
CA VAL A 335 1.58 14.55 -38.55
C VAL A 335 2.01 15.28 -39.81
N ALA A 336 2.79 14.66 -40.69
CA ALA A 336 3.16 15.27 -41.96
C ALA A 336 1.96 15.49 -42.89
N ILE A 337 1.04 14.52 -42.96
CA ILE A 337 -0.23 14.72 -43.74
C ILE A 337 -1.07 15.79 -43.05
N PHE A 338 -1.16 15.79 -41.70
CA PHE A 338 -1.91 16.78 -40.93
C PHE A 338 -1.23 18.16 -40.99
N GLU A 339 0.08 18.25 -40.79
CA GLU A 339 0.85 19.50 -40.86
C GLU A 339 0.88 20.08 -42.28
N GLN A 340 0.67 19.29 -43.29
CA GLN A 340 0.64 19.77 -44.70
C GLN A 340 -0.75 19.95 -45.23
N SER A 341 -1.76 19.23 -44.75
CA SER A 341 -3.15 19.54 -45.05
C SER A 341 -3.59 20.85 -44.39
N MET A 342 -3.16 21.14 -43.17
CA MET A 342 -3.48 22.40 -42.48
C MET A 342 -2.83 23.63 -43.12
N PRO A 343 -1.51 23.65 -43.48
CA PRO A 343 -0.92 24.75 -44.23
C PRO A 343 -1.49 24.89 -45.63
N LEU A 344 -1.84 23.80 -46.31
CA LEU A 344 -2.49 23.88 -47.62
C LEU A 344 -3.90 24.46 -47.48
N HIS A 345 -4.65 24.03 -46.48
CA HIS A 345 -5.95 24.60 -46.18
C HIS A 345 -5.83 26.06 -45.73
N ALA A 346 -4.87 26.38 -44.82
CA ALA A 346 -4.56 27.74 -44.41
C ALA A 346 -4.02 28.60 -45.57
N LEU A 347 -3.23 28.03 -46.48
CA LEU A 347 -2.73 28.72 -47.66
C LEU A 347 -3.87 28.97 -48.65
N LEU A 348 -4.76 28.02 -48.84
CA LEU A 348 -5.98 28.19 -49.61
C LEU A 348 -6.91 29.23 -48.99
N GLN A 349 -7.00 29.21 -47.65
CA GLN A 349 -7.79 30.17 -46.88
C GLN A 349 -7.12 31.57 -46.86
N SER A 350 -5.81 31.68 -46.61
CA SER A 350 -5.11 32.97 -46.64
C SER A 350 -5.04 33.56 -48.05
N THR A 351 -4.89 32.74 -49.08
CA THR A 351 -4.97 33.20 -50.46
C THR A 351 -6.40 33.68 -50.77
N ALA A 352 -7.41 32.98 -50.24
CA ALA A 352 -8.80 33.39 -50.37
C ALA A 352 -9.13 34.65 -49.54
N GLU A 353 -8.53 34.81 -48.35
CA GLU A 353 -8.65 36.02 -47.51
C GLU A 353 -7.93 37.24 -48.14
N GLN A 354 -6.75 37.04 -48.71
CA GLN A 354 -6.04 38.08 -49.47
C GLN A 354 -6.80 38.49 -50.75
N LEU A 355 -7.62 37.60 -51.27
CA LEU A 355 -8.51 37.85 -52.43
C LEU A 355 -9.93 38.28 -52.02
N GLY A 356 -10.16 38.56 -50.72
CA GLY A 356 -11.45 39.06 -50.21
C GLY A 356 -12.40 37.98 -49.67
N GLY A 357 -11.86 36.83 -49.20
CA GLY A 357 -12.62 35.80 -48.48
C GLY A 357 -12.66 34.44 -49.20
N SER A 358 -12.71 33.33 -48.63
CA SER A 358 -12.78 31.90 -48.95
C SER A 358 -12.58 31.46 -50.46
N VAL A 359 -12.44 30.13 -50.70
CA VAL A 359 -12.50 29.52 -52.08
C VAL A 359 -13.70 30.02 -52.86
N GLU A 360 -14.74 30.42 -52.17
CA GLU A 360 -15.92 31.09 -52.70
C GLU A 360 -15.60 32.50 -53.26
N ALA A 361 -14.66 33.23 -52.63
CA ALA A 361 -14.25 34.54 -53.14
C ALA A 361 -13.36 34.45 -54.39
N VAL A 362 -12.50 33.41 -54.49
CA VAL A 362 -11.80 33.10 -55.75
C VAL A 362 -12.81 32.76 -56.85
N ARG A 363 -13.85 31.98 -56.54
CA ARG A 363 -14.96 31.72 -57.47
C ARG A 363 -15.72 33.00 -57.85
N LYS A 364 -15.96 33.88 -56.87
CA LYS A 364 -16.63 35.14 -57.00
C LYS A 364 -15.81 36.14 -57.86
N ILE A 365 -14.49 36.24 -57.56
CA ILE A 365 -13.57 37.05 -58.37
C ILE A 365 -13.48 36.52 -59.81
N VAL A 366 -13.50 35.17 -59.96
CA VAL A 366 -13.54 34.55 -61.31
C VAL A 366 -14.88 34.78 -62.00
N ALA A 367 -15.98 34.85 -61.23
CA ALA A 367 -17.30 35.16 -61.77
C ALA A 367 -17.43 36.64 -62.14
N ASP A 368 -16.87 37.56 -61.36
CA ASP A 368 -16.91 39.01 -61.50
C ASP A 368 -15.60 39.62 -62.05
N ALA A 369 -14.89 38.87 -62.91
CA ALA A 369 -13.55 39.25 -63.39
C ALA A 369 -13.48 40.65 -64.09
N GLY A 370 -14.59 41.23 -64.44
CA GLY A 370 -14.68 42.58 -65.01
C GLY A 370 -14.42 43.70 -63.97
N ASN A 371 -14.57 43.41 -62.65
CA ASN A 371 -14.50 44.45 -61.62
C ASN A 371 -13.14 44.51 -60.87
N VAL A 372 -12.15 43.66 -61.16
CA VAL A 372 -10.83 43.61 -60.56
C VAL A 372 -9.80 44.17 -61.55
N ASP A 373 -8.92 45.08 -61.05
CA ASP A 373 -7.91 45.66 -61.96
C ASP A 373 -6.87 44.60 -62.42
N GLU A 374 -6.33 44.83 -63.65
CA GLU A 374 -5.40 43.84 -64.24
C GLU A 374 -4.11 43.63 -63.52
N LEU A 375 -3.60 44.62 -62.77
CA LEU A 375 -2.37 44.51 -61.93
C LEU A 375 -2.61 43.55 -60.75
N THR A 376 -3.77 43.69 -60.14
CA THR A 376 -4.15 42.81 -59.03
C THR A 376 -4.31 41.37 -59.49
N LYS A 377 -4.98 41.15 -60.66
CA LYS A 377 -5.10 39.81 -61.26
C LYS A 377 -3.74 39.16 -61.53
N LYS A 378 -2.78 39.92 -62.09
CA LYS A 378 -1.43 39.45 -62.38
C LYS A 378 -0.63 39.12 -61.13
N ASN A 379 -0.72 39.97 -60.13
CA ASN A 379 -0.02 39.73 -58.85
C ASN A 379 -0.53 38.47 -58.16
N VAL A 380 -1.84 38.25 -58.11
CA VAL A 380 -2.45 37.04 -57.58
C VAL A 380 -2.01 35.81 -58.35
N ALA A 381 -1.99 35.87 -59.68
CA ALA A 381 -1.58 34.75 -60.51
C ALA A 381 -0.10 34.37 -60.28
N VAL A 382 0.80 35.35 -60.15
CA VAL A 382 2.22 35.11 -59.81
C VAL A 382 2.34 34.46 -58.43
N GLN A 383 1.58 34.92 -57.41
CA GLN A 383 1.59 34.35 -56.09
C GLN A 383 1.06 32.91 -56.09
N LEU A 384 0.04 32.59 -56.86
CA LEU A 384 -0.46 31.24 -57.01
C LEU A 384 0.58 30.29 -57.61
N ARG A 385 1.36 30.74 -58.63
CA ARG A 385 2.48 29.97 -59.19
C ARG A 385 3.54 29.62 -58.13
N GLN A 386 3.92 30.61 -57.28
CA GLN A 386 4.87 30.40 -56.21
C GLN A 386 4.32 29.43 -55.15
N ASN A 387 3.07 29.55 -54.79
CA ASN A 387 2.41 28.65 -53.83
C ASN A 387 2.39 27.21 -54.36
N VAL A 388 2.10 26.97 -55.63
CA VAL A 388 2.14 25.62 -56.23
C VAL A 388 3.54 25.01 -56.15
N ALA A 389 4.60 25.79 -56.43
CA ALA A 389 5.97 25.32 -56.32
C ALA A 389 6.34 24.93 -54.86
N GLN A 390 5.85 25.67 -53.88
CA GLN A 390 6.03 25.36 -52.50
C GLN A 390 5.29 24.06 -52.08
N ILE A 391 4.03 23.90 -52.50
CA ILE A 391 3.22 22.70 -52.30
C ILE A 391 3.90 21.49 -52.92
N GLU A 392 4.36 21.61 -54.18
CA GLU A 392 5.11 20.54 -54.86
C GLU A 392 6.34 20.09 -54.08
N LYS A 393 7.13 21.04 -53.60
CA LYS A 393 8.32 20.75 -52.79
C LYS A 393 7.97 19.99 -51.51
N MET A 394 6.95 20.43 -50.78
CA MET A 394 6.51 19.80 -49.53
C MET A 394 5.99 18.38 -49.76
N LEU A 395 5.13 18.17 -50.75
CA LEU A 395 4.56 16.87 -51.07
C LEU A 395 5.60 15.88 -51.64
N ASN A 396 6.60 16.36 -52.37
CA ASN A 396 7.71 15.53 -52.83
C ASN A 396 8.60 15.05 -51.66
N VAL A 397 8.85 15.88 -50.66
CA VAL A 397 9.56 15.47 -49.43
C VAL A 397 8.75 14.39 -48.72
N TRP A 398 7.44 14.59 -48.58
CA TRP A 398 6.58 13.58 -47.96
C TRP A 398 6.57 12.27 -48.74
N ALA A 399 6.41 12.31 -50.10
CA ALA A 399 6.45 11.13 -50.93
C ALA A 399 7.79 10.36 -50.84
N THR A 400 8.90 11.10 -50.76
CA THR A 400 10.22 10.52 -50.58
C THR A 400 10.32 9.78 -49.24
N ASN A 401 9.81 10.38 -48.19
CA ASN A 401 9.80 9.77 -46.85
C ASN A 401 8.93 8.50 -46.79
N VAL A 402 7.72 8.55 -47.38
CA VAL A 402 6.83 7.37 -47.42
C VAL A 402 7.47 6.25 -48.25
N ASN A 403 8.01 6.54 -49.42
CA ASN A 403 8.69 5.54 -50.26
C ASN A 403 9.92 4.94 -49.59
N ALA A 404 10.70 5.75 -48.87
CA ALA A 404 11.86 5.26 -48.13
C ALA A 404 11.39 4.28 -47.04
N VAL A 405 10.38 4.63 -46.26
CA VAL A 405 9.81 3.77 -45.23
C VAL A 405 9.28 2.45 -45.79
N LEU A 406 8.46 2.50 -46.85
CA LEU A 406 7.93 1.30 -47.48
C LEU A 406 9.05 0.44 -48.12
N GLY A 407 10.09 1.08 -48.64
CA GLY A 407 11.27 0.41 -49.20
C GLY A 407 12.16 -0.25 -48.18
N GLU A 408 12.33 0.38 -47.03
CA GLU A 408 13.08 -0.18 -45.90
C GLU A 408 12.36 -1.35 -45.24
N ALA A 409 11.04 -1.26 -45.10
CA ALA A 409 10.21 -2.35 -44.58
C ALA A 409 10.36 -3.65 -45.39
N GLY A 410 10.51 -3.55 -46.72
CA GLY A 410 10.76 -4.71 -47.57
C GLY A 410 12.15 -5.33 -47.47
N LYS A 411 13.08 -4.69 -46.74
CA LYS A 411 14.47 -5.18 -46.56
C LYS A 411 14.66 -5.93 -45.24
N ILE A 412 13.60 -6.13 -44.45
CA ILE A 412 13.70 -6.88 -43.20
C ILE A 412 14.08 -8.33 -43.54
N ASP A 413 15.16 -8.79 -42.93
CA ASP A 413 15.67 -10.13 -43.13
C ASP A 413 14.83 -11.21 -42.45
N GLU A 414 15.01 -12.45 -42.85
CA GLU A 414 14.31 -13.61 -42.28
C GLU A 414 14.66 -13.84 -40.80
N SER A 415 15.86 -13.45 -40.37
CA SER A 415 16.29 -13.54 -38.97
C SER A 415 15.46 -12.64 -38.06
N SER A 416 15.22 -11.40 -38.51
CA SER A 416 14.36 -10.45 -37.76
C SER A 416 12.89 -10.91 -37.71
N LYS A 417 12.39 -11.48 -38.81
CA LYS A 417 11.03 -12.06 -38.84
C LYS A 417 10.92 -13.27 -37.91
N ALA A 418 11.92 -14.16 -37.90
CA ALA A 418 11.96 -15.32 -37.02
C ALA A 418 12.05 -14.91 -35.55
N PHE A 419 12.87 -13.90 -35.21
CA PHE A 419 12.95 -13.35 -33.85
C PHE A 419 11.58 -12.87 -33.35
N LEU A 420 10.88 -12.08 -34.15
CA LEU A 420 9.55 -11.57 -33.77
C LEU A 420 8.54 -12.72 -33.66
N ALA A 421 8.53 -13.67 -34.60
CA ALA A 421 7.62 -14.83 -34.56
C ALA A 421 7.87 -15.73 -33.35
N ASN A 422 9.13 -16.00 -32.99
CA ASN A 422 9.49 -16.79 -31.81
C ASN A 422 9.14 -16.06 -30.50
N GLY A 423 9.21 -14.73 -30.49
CA GLY A 423 8.72 -13.93 -29.39
C GLY A 423 7.20 -14.02 -29.22
N VAL A 424 6.46 -13.91 -30.31
CA VAL A 424 4.98 -14.01 -30.31
C VAL A 424 4.52 -15.41 -29.95
N SER A 425 5.16 -16.46 -30.44
CA SER A 425 4.85 -17.85 -30.07
C SER A 425 5.20 -18.21 -28.63
N GLY A 426 6.09 -17.40 -27.99
CA GLY A 426 6.60 -17.63 -26.64
C GLY A 426 7.84 -18.54 -26.58
N GLU A 427 8.36 -18.99 -27.71
CA GLU A 427 9.57 -19.83 -27.75
C GLU A 427 10.81 -19.15 -27.14
N LEU A 428 10.92 -17.84 -27.30
CA LEU A 428 12.01 -17.05 -26.69
C LEU A 428 11.93 -17.01 -25.15
N PHE A 429 10.77 -17.26 -24.60
CA PHE A 429 10.51 -17.24 -23.15
C PHE A 429 10.42 -18.65 -22.55
N ALA A 430 10.75 -19.66 -23.31
CA ALA A 430 10.76 -21.03 -22.83
C ALA A 430 12.00 -21.32 -21.99
N ALA A 431 11.82 -21.96 -20.84
CA ALA A 431 12.89 -22.35 -19.94
C ALA A 431 12.64 -23.74 -19.34
N PRO A 432 13.67 -24.51 -19.01
CA PRO A 432 13.49 -25.78 -18.32
C PRO A 432 12.82 -25.57 -16.98
N VAL A 433 11.90 -26.47 -16.60
CA VAL A 433 11.29 -26.45 -15.27
C VAL A 433 12.34 -26.95 -14.26
N PRO A 434 12.57 -26.24 -13.14
CA PRO A 434 13.49 -26.72 -12.12
C PRO A 434 13.07 -28.10 -11.60
N ALA A 435 14.01 -29.02 -11.51
CA ALA A 435 13.77 -30.35 -10.96
C ALA A 435 13.34 -30.26 -9.48
N THR A 436 12.38 -31.09 -9.07
CA THR A 436 11.90 -31.14 -7.69
C THR A 436 12.91 -31.76 -6.72
N GLN A 437 13.93 -32.47 -7.24
CA GLN A 437 15.01 -33.04 -6.44
C GLN A 437 16.35 -32.36 -6.73
N PRO A 438 17.21 -32.16 -5.73
CA PRO A 438 18.55 -31.61 -5.92
C PRO A 438 19.37 -32.50 -6.87
N GLY A 439 19.87 -31.91 -7.96
CA GLY A 439 20.74 -32.62 -8.93
C GLY A 439 20.04 -33.29 -10.10
N GLY A 440 18.71 -33.24 -10.18
CA GLY A 440 17.96 -33.69 -11.36
C GLY A 440 17.87 -32.59 -12.43
N GLU A 441 18.15 -32.92 -13.70
CA GLU A 441 17.79 -32.06 -14.82
C GLU A 441 16.35 -32.35 -15.25
N SER A 442 15.53 -31.31 -15.35
CA SER A 442 14.18 -31.44 -15.89
C SER A 442 14.24 -31.38 -17.41
N THR A 443 13.60 -32.34 -18.08
CA THR A 443 13.39 -32.33 -19.54
C THR A 443 12.13 -31.58 -19.95
N GLU A 444 11.31 -31.19 -18.99
CA GLU A 444 10.10 -30.42 -19.24
C GLU A 444 10.45 -28.95 -19.41
N THR A 445 9.90 -28.34 -20.46
CA THR A 445 10.09 -26.91 -20.76
C THR A 445 8.74 -26.20 -20.62
N LYS A 446 8.71 -25.13 -19.84
CA LYS A 446 7.56 -24.25 -19.70
C LYS A 446 7.97 -22.80 -19.93
N SER A 447 7.01 -21.95 -20.24
CA SER A 447 7.27 -20.51 -20.27
C SER A 447 7.78 -20.05 -18.90
N ILE A 448 8.83 -19.21 -18.91
CA ILE A 448 9.35 -18.63 -17.66
C ILE A 448 8.27 -17.82 -16.91
N MET A 449 7.35 -17.18 -17.61
CA MET A 449 6.20 -16.47 -17.02
C MET A 449 5.28 -17.43 -16.24
N ALA A 450 5.05 -18.64 -16.77
CA ALA A 450 4.27 -19.67 -16.07
C ALA A 450 5.02 -20.17 -14.82
N GLN A 451 6.35 -20.33 -14.90
CA GLN A 451 7.15 -20.74 -13.75
C GLN A 451 7.12 -19.71 -12.62
N LEU A 452 7.20 -18.40 -12.96
CA LEU A 452 7.06 -17.31 -11.98
C LEU A 452 5.67 -17.30 -11.34
N SER A 453 4.62 -17.56 -12.12
CA SER A 453 3.25 -17.66 -11.61
C SER A 453 3.05 -18.85 -10.68
N ASP A 454 3.56 -20.02 -11.05
CA ASP A 454 3.52 -21.23 -10.21
C ASP A 454 4.26 -21.03 -8.88
N LEU A 455 5.40 -20.35 -8.94
CA LEU A 455 6.16 -20.01 -7.75
C LEU A 455 5.38 -19.06 -6.81
N ASN A 456 4.75 -18.03 -7.35
CA ASN A 456 3.91 -17.12 -6.57
C ASN A 456 2.70 -17.84 -5.96
N SER A 457 2.10 -18.80 -6.68
CA SER A 457 1.01 -19.63 -6.13
C SER A 457 1.49 -20.45 -4.94
N ARG A 458 2.66 -21.08 -5.04
CA ARG A 458 3.27 -21.81 -3.92
C ARG A 458 3.59 -20.93 -2.73
N ILE A 459 4.08 -19.71 -2.95
CA ILE A 459 4.33 -18.72 -1.89
C ILE A 459 3.02 -18.37 -1.17
N ASN A 460 1.93 -18.17 -1.91
CA ASN A 460 0.63 -17.82 -1.33
C ASN A 460 -0.02 -18.96 -0.52
N GLU A 461 0.35 -20.22 -0.80
CA GLU A 461 -0.13 -21.40 -0.08
C GLU A 461 0.63 -21.65 1.24
N LEU A 462 1.77 -20.97 1.46
CA LEU A 462 2.55 -21.16 2.68
C LEU A 462 1.77 -20.66 3.90
N PRO A 463 1.76 -21.43 5.02
CA PRO A 463 1.14 -21.00 6.26
C PRO A 463 1.91 -19.80 6.84
N LYS A 464 1.23 -18.92 7.55
CA LYS A 464 1.89 -17.80 8.24
C LYS A 464 2.86 -18.30 9.29
N LEU A 465 4.12 -17.88 9.24
CA LEU A 465 5.19 -18.42 10.09
C LEU A 465 5.41 -17.60 11.39
N GLU A 466 5.03 -16.33 11.43
CA GLU A 466 5.28 -15.38 12.53
C GLU A 466 6.78 -15.21 12.93
N LEU A 467 7.69 -15.90 12.22
CA LEU A 467 9.13 -15.86 12.50
C LEU A 467 9.75 -14.50 12.22
N ASP A 468 9.27 -13.80 11.20
CA ASP A 468 9.77 -12.49 10.82
C ASP A 468 9.48 -11.43 11.89
N GLU A 469 8.29 -11.48 12.51
CA GLU A 469 7.95 -10.60 13.64
C GLU A 469 8.88 -10.86 14.82
N VAL A 470 9.17 -12.14 15.08
CA VAL A 470 10.11 -12.55 16.12
C VAL A 470 11.53 -12.09 15.78
N ALA A 471 11.96 -12.26 14.53
CA ALA A 471 13.28 -11.85 14.06
C ALA A 471 13.52 -10.34 14.21
N GLU A 472 12.55 -9.52 13.81
CA GLU A 472 12.65 -8.06 13.96
C GLU A 472 12.70 -7.63 15.42
N LYS A 473 11.80 -8.15 16.25
CA LYS A 473 11.76 -7.80 17.66
C LYS A 473 12.98 -8.31 18.43
N MET A 474 13.60 -9.41 18.00
CA MET A 474 14.85 -9.91 18.61
C MET A 474 16.07 -9.00 18.35
N LYS A 475 16.00 -8.07 17.41
CA LYS A 475 17.04 -7.05 17.20
C LYS A 475 16.99 -5.96 18.28
N GLU A 476 15.81 -5.71 18.84
CA GLU A 476 15.60 -4.71 19.86
C GLU A 476 16.26 -5.15 21.18
N ASP A 477 16.73 -4.20 21.97
CA ASP A 477 17.10 -4.42 23.38
C ASP A 477 15.92 -4.11 24.30
N ASN A 478 16.02 -4.51 25.56
CA ASN A 478 14.96 -4.29 26.57
C ASN A 478 13.63 -5.00 26.27
N ILE A 479 13.70 -6.21 25.73
CA ILE A 479 12.55 -7.04 25.39
C ILE A 479 12.27 -8.13 26.42
N VAL A 480 11.04 -8.65 26.41
CA VAL A 480 10.65 -9.86 27.15
C VAL A 480 10.25 -10.94 26.14
N VAL A 481 10.91 -12.07 26.20
CA VAL A 481 10.63 -13.24 25.36
C VAL A 481 9.82 -14.24 26.19
N VAL A 482 8.65 -14.60 25.72
CA VAL A 482 7.76 -15.60 26.33
C VAL A 482 7.77 -16.82 25.44
N GLU A 483 8.13 -17.97 25.99
CA GLU A 483 8.34 -19.22 25.26
C GLU A 483 7.50 -20.34 25.87
N THR A 484 6.82 -21.10 25.01
CA THR A 484 6.30 -22.43 25.31
C THR A 484 7.22 -23.48 24.66
N ASP A 485 6.88 -24.76 24.76
CA ASP A 485 7.65 -25.81 24.07
C ASP A 485 7.66 -25.65 22.54
N THR A 486 6.59 -25.10 21.97
CA THR A 486 6.37 -25.06 20.51
C THR A 486 6.31 -23.65 19.92
N ALA A 487 6.15 -22.62 20.71
CA ALA A 487 5.90 -21.27 20.22
C ALA A 487 6.62 -20.20 21.05
N VAL A 488 6.85 -19.03 20.42
CA VAL A 488 7.55 -17.89 21.01
C VAL A 488 6.81 -16.60 20.72
N ARG A 489 6.74 -15.71 21.72
CA ARG A 489 6.22 -14.36 21.57
C ARG A 489 7.18 -13.36 22.20
N ILE A 490 7.44 -12.25 21.52
CA ILE A 490 8.28 -11.17 22.03
C ILE A 490 7.41 -9.98 22.40
N VAL A 491 7.64 -9.48 23.61
CA VAL A 491 7.00 -8.28 24.14
C VAL A 491 8.04 -7.17 24.13
N PRO A 492 7.92 -6.16 23.27
CA PRO A 492 8.86 -5.06 23.20
C PRO A 492 8.76 -4.13 24.42
N PHE A 493 9.80 -3.32 24.63
CA PHE A 493 9.88 -2.39 25.73
C PHE A 493 8.67 -1.47 25.87
N ASP A 494 8.23 -0.89 24.76
CA ASP A 494 7.09 0.06 24.73
C ASP A 494 5.74 -0.58 25.11
N GLU A 495 5.61 -1.89 25.02
CA GLU A 495 4.41 -2.59 25.48
C GLU A 495 4.44 -2.84 26.98
N VAL A 496 5.63 -3.09 27.55
CA VAL A 496 5.82 -3.25 28.99
C VAL A 496 5.80 -1.89 29.71
N TRP A 497 6.32 -0.88 29.04
CA TRP A 497 6.50 0.49 29.54
C TRP A 497 5.94 1.54 28.56
N PRO A 498 4.63 1.56 28.32
CA PRO A 498 4.05 2.57 27.45
C PRO A 498 4.24 3.98 28.02
N ALA A 499 4.36 4.97 27.15
CA ALA A 499 4.36 6.36 27.54
C ALA A 499 3.01 6.70 28.20
N ALA A 500 3.04 7.43 29.30
CA ALA A 500 1.83 7.96 29.91
C ALA A 500 1.09 8.85 28.90
N ALA A 501 -0.25 8.84 28.95
CA ALA A 501 -1.03 9.75 28.11
C ALA A 501 -0.57 11.19 28.36
N PRO A 502 -0.22 11.95 27.33
CA PRO A 502 0.24 13.33 27.49
C PRO A 502 -0.90 14.16 28.12
N ASP A 503 -0.61 14.82 29.21
CA ASP A 503 -1.47 15.90 29.69
C ASP A 503 -1.28 17.14 28.80
N ALA A 504 -2.21 18.11 28.88
CA ALA A 504 -2.21 19.26 28.01
C ALA A 504 -0.89 20.09 28.06
N ALA A 505 -0.12 19.96 29.14
CA ALA A 505 1.14 20.66 29.31
C ALA A 505 2.33 19.95 28.63
N SER A 506 2.28 18.61 28.50
CA SER A 506 3.34 17.78 27.92
C SER A 506 3.19 17.59 26.40
N MET A 507 2.14 18.09 25.77
CA MET A 507 1.95 17.98 24.30
C MET A 507 3.03 18.73 23.48
N MET A 508 3.80 19.62 24.10
CA MET A 508 4.91 20.36 23.47
C MET A 508 6.29 19.79 23.82
N GLU A 509 6.36 18.78 24.67
CA GLU A 509 7.64 18.16 25.04
C GLU A 509 8.01 17.01 24.10
N ASP A 510 9.31 16.79 23.96
CA ASP A 510 9.87 15.71 23.19
C ASP A 510 9.32 14.36 23.70
N ARG A 511 8.75 13.55 22.81
CA ARG A 511 8.16 12.23 23.13
C ARG A 511 9.12 11.29 23.87
N SER A 512 10.43 11.49 23.73
CA SER A 512 11.47 10.71 24.44
C SER A 512 11.50 10.98 25.94
N LYS A 513 10.93 12.10 26.40
CA LYS A 513 10.92 12.53 27.83
C LYS A 513 9.59 12.23 28.54
N LEU A 514 8.61 11.61 27.85
CA LEU A 514 7.34 11.26 28.47
C LEU A 514 7.55 10.21 29.58
N ARG A 515 6.94 10.45 30.75
CA ARG A 515 6.94 9.49 31.86
C ARG A 515 6.33 8.17 31.39
N ARG A 516 7.02 7.06 31.64
CA ARG A 516 6.54 5.71 31.31
C ARG A 516 5.81 5.08 32.48
N VAL A 517 4.80 4.28 32.18
CA VAL A 517 3.97 3.58 33.18
C VAL A 517 4.14 2.08 32.98
N PHE A 518 4.25 1.33 34.07
CA PHE A 518 4.35 -0.13 34.00
C PHE A 518 3.01 -0.74 33.59
N ASP A 519 3.00 -1.47 32.50
CA ASP A 519 1.85 -2.23 31.97
C ASP A 519 2.22 -3.70 31.66
N GLY A 520 3.24 -4.19 32.35
CA GLY A 520 3.83 -5.51 32.13
C GLY A 520 2.85 -6.65 32.36
N ASP A 521 1.94 -6.53 33.33
CA ASP A 521 0.93 -7.56 33.57
C ASP A 521 0.02 -7.78 32.36
N ARG A 522 -0.48 -6.69 31.77
CA ARG A 522 -1.31 -6.77 30.56
C ARG A 522 -0.51 -7.27 29.36
N ALA A 523 0.69 -6.74 29.13
CA ALA A 523 1.50 -7.08 27.96
C ALA A 523 1.94 -8.56 28.00
N ILE A 524 2.46 -9.01 29.12
CA ILE A 524 2.96 -10.38 29.29
C ILE A 524 1.81 -11.39 29.34
N SER A 525 0.70 -11.09 30.04
CA SER A 525 -0.46 -11.98 30.05
C SER A 525 -1.11 -12.12 28.68
N SER A 526 -1.13 -11.04 27.87
CA SER A 526 -1.59 -11.09 26.49
C SER A 526 -0.69 -11.98 25.64
N ALA A 527 0.64 -11.87 25.78
CA ALA A 527 1.58 -12.73 25.08
C ALA A 527 1.41 -14.21 25.47
N ILE A 528 1.27 -14.50 26.76
CA ILE A 528 0.99 -15.84 27.26
C ILE A 528 -0.31 -16.37 26.68
N ASN A 529 -1.39 -15.60 26.73
CA ASN A 529 -2.71 -16.01 26.21
C ASN A 529 -2.64 -16.31 24.70
N THR A 530 -1.90 -15.52 23.93
CA THR A 530 -1.73 -15.75 22.47
C THR A 530 -0.99 -17.06 22.20
N LEU A 531 0.02 -17.40 23.01
CA LEU A 531 0.79 -18.65 22.86
C LEU A 531 0.00 -19.90 23.27
N ILE A 532 -0.89 -19.76 24.26
CA ILE A 532 -1.65 -20.89 24.83
C ILE A 532 -2.90 -21.19 24.00
N ALA A 533 -3.52 -20.16 23.44
CA ALA A 533 -4.76 -20.31 22.71
C ALA A 533 -4.51 -20.88 21.33
N SER A 534 -4.84 -22.14 21.14
CA SER A 534 -4.76 -22.84 19.84
C SER A 534 -5.69 -22.28 18.77
N LYS A 535 -6.67 -21.46 19.16
CA LYS A 535 -7.67 -20.84 18.24
C LYS A 535 -7.87 -19.38 18.63
N LYS A 536 -8.23 -18.57 17.64
CA LYS A 536 -8.66 -17.19 17.88
C LYS A 536 -9.90 -17.16 18.77
N VAL A 537 -9.99 -16.16 19.62
CA VAL A 537 -11.11 -15.99 20.58
C VAL A 537 -12.43 -15.73 19.85
N ALA A 538 -12.39 -14.85 18.87
CA ALA A 538 -13.51 -14.50 18.00
C ALA A 538 -12.99 -13.76 16.76
N THR A 539 -13.81 -13.62 15.74
CA THR A 539 -13.53 -12.73 14.61
C THR A 539 -14.19 -11.37 14.85
N VAL A 540 -13.40 -10.31 14.97
CA VAL A 540 -13.89 -8.94 15.05
C VAL A 540 -13.95 -8.36 13.64
N ILE A 541 -15.12 -7.87 13.23
CA ILE A 541 -15.37 -7.28 11.93
C ILE A 541 -15.58 -5.78 12.13
N LEU A 542 -14.60 -4.97 11.76
CA LEU A 542 -14.68 -3.51 11.79
C LEU A 542 -15.54 -3.08 10.60
N THR A 543 -16.71 -2.49 10.89
CA THR A 543 -17.69 -2.17 9.86
C THR A 543 -17.84 -0.66 9.74
N ALA A 544 -17.58 -0.12 8.57
CA ALA A 544 -17.71 1.30 8.24
C ALA A 544 -18.54 1.51 6.97
N PHE A 545 -18.96 2.73 6.75
CA PHE A 545 -19.51 3.18 5.48
C PHE A 545 -18.55 4.22 4.88
N GLU A 546 -17.82 3.81 3.87
CA GLU A 546 -16.84 4.66 3.17
C GLU A 546 -17.08 4.59 1.66
N THR A 547 -17.18 5.74 1.02
CA THR A 547 -17.34 5.83 -0.43
C THR A 547 -16.17 6.56 -1.05
N GLU A 548 -15.62 5.99 -2.12
CA GLU A 548 -14.60 6.66 -2.93
C GLU A 548 -15.26 7.51 -4.02
N PRO A 549 -14.76 8.72 -4.26
CA PRO A 549 -15.22 9.51 -5.39
C PRO A 549 -14.80 8.83 -6.71
N PRO A 550 -15.58 9.02 -7.79
CA PRO A 550 -15.22 8.50 -9.11
C PRO A 550 -13.81 8.93 -9.53
N PRO A 551 -13.08 8.12 -10.33
CA PRO A 551 -11.67 8.38 -10.68
C PRO A 551 -11.40 9.78 -11.23
N HIS A 552 -12.33 10.33 -12.00
CA HIS A 552 -12.24 11.66 -12.58
C HIS A 552 -12.48 12.81 -11.59
N MET A 553 -12.98 12.51 -10.38
CA MET A 553 -13.26 13.49 -9.33
C MET A 553 -12.32 13.37 -8.12
N ARG A 554 -11.42 12.39 -8.07
CA ARG A 554 -10.53 12.14 -6.92
C ARG A 554 -9.68 13.34 -6.51
N GLN A 555 -9.37 14.24 -7.44
CA GLN A 555 -8.63 15.48 -7.13
C GLN A 555 -9.51 16.59 -6.54
N MET A 556 -10.81 16.55 -6.74
CA MET A 556 -11.74 17.62 -6.35
C MET A 556 -12.66 17.24 -5.18
N GLN A 557 -12.93 15.96 -4.97
CA GLN A 557 -13.81 15.49 -3.92
C GLN A 557 -13.04 14.61 -2.93
N ARG A 558 -13.22 14.90 -1.65
CA ARG A 558 -12.75 14.00 -0.57
C ARG A 558 -13.70 12.79 -0.49
N SER A 559 -13.15 11.63 -0.16
CA SER A 559 -13.95 10.44 0.17
C SER A 559 -14.95 10.78 1.28
N ASN A 560 -16.20 10.35 1.12
CA ASN A 560 -17.21 10.50 2.15
C ASN A 560 -17.00 9.41 3.21
N THR A 561 -16.25 9.75 4.23
CA THR A 561 -15.98 8.89 5.38
C THR A 561 -16.69 9.42 6.60
N GLY A 562 -17.12 8.53 7.49
CA GLY A 562 -17.62 8.91 8.81
C GLY A 562 -16.55 9.63 9.65
N PRO A 563 -16.90 10.05 10.86
CA PRO A 563 -15.98 10.74 11.78
C PRO A 563 -14.77 9.89 12.15
N ILE A 564 -14.86 8.57 11.95
CA ILE A 564 -13.78 7.60 12.17
C ILE A 564 -13.67 6.73 10.92
N ALA A 565 -12.55 6.80 10.24
CA ALA A 565 -12.25 5.96 9.07
C ALA A 565 -11.54 4.65 9.47
N LEU A 566 -11.72 3.59 8.68
CA LEU A 566 -11.09 2.27 8.92
C LEU A 566 -9.55 2.37 9.03
N ASN A 567 -8.94 3.19 8.21
CA ASN A 567 -7.49 3.40 8.23
C ASN A 567 -6.98 4.06 9.52
N GLN A 568 -7.83 4.77 10.26
CA GLN A 568 -7.49 5.37 11.56
C GLN A 568 -7.51 4.36 12.71
N LEU A 569 -8.06 3.17 12.49
CA LEU A 569 -8.19 2.12 13.50
C LEU A 569 -7.01 1.16 13.57
N SER A 570 -5.89 1.47 12.93
CA SER A 570 -4.68 0.62 12.92
C SER A 570 -4.22 0.21 14.32
N VAL A 571 -4.27 1.13 15.29
CA VAL A 571 -3.92 0.85 16.69
C VAL A 571 -4.93 -0.11 17.34
N LEU A 572 -6.23 0.08 17.11
CA LEU A 572 -7.28 -0.81 17.62
C LEU A 572 -7.14 -2.20 17.01
N LYS A 573 -6.93 -2.29 15.69
CA LYS A 573 -6.71 -3.53 14.97
C LYS A 573 -5.53 -4.31 15.55
N THR A 574 -4.38 -3.66 15.67
CA THR A 574 -3.17 -4.25 16.27
C THR A 574 -3.42 -4.73 17.72
N ARG A 575 -4.16 -3.96 18.53
CA ARG A 575 -4.49 -4.36 19.90
C ARG A 575 -5.42 -5.58 19.97
N LEU A 576 -6.42 -5.65 19.09
CA LEU A 576 -7.32 -6.80 19.00
C LEU A 576 -6.57 -8.05 18.52
N GLU A 577 -5.72 -7.93 17.51
CA GLU A 577 -4.88 -9.03 17.01
C GLU A 577 -3.93 -9.55 18.12
N LYS A 578 -3.30 -8.65 18.87
CA LYS A 578 -2.48 -8.99 20.05
C LYS A 578 -3.28 -9.64 21.18
N ALA A 579 -4.57 -9.34 21.29
CA ALA A 579 -5.47 -9.99 22.25
C ALA A 579 -6.05 -11.32 21.73
N ASN A 580 -5.50 -11.84 20.63
CA ASN A 580 -5.86 -13.10 19.98
C ASN A 580 -7.25 -13.11 19.30
N PHE A 581 -7.71 -11.94 18.82
CA PHE A 581 -8.87 -11.85 17.92
C PHE A 581 -8.40 -11.89 16.47
N ALA A 582 -9.19 -12.51 15.58
CA ALA A 582 -9.07 -12.27 14.16
C ALA A 582 -9.73 -10.93 13.82
N VAL A 583 -9.08 -10.07 13.03
CA VAL A 583 -9.66 -8.77 12.66
C VAL A 583 -9.86 -8.71 11.16
N LYS A 584 -11.07 -8.40 10.74
CA LYS A 584 -11.46 -8.19 9.33
C LYS A 584 -12.15 -6.84 9.18
N GLU A 585 -12.18 -6.34 7.97
CA GLU A 585 -12.80 -5.06 7.63
C GLU A 585 -13.97 -5.30 6.68
N TRP A 586 -15.06 -4.57 6.89
CA TRP A 586 -16.23 -4.60 6.03
C TRP A 586 -16.69 -3.19 5.71
N ASN A 587 -16.63 -2.81 4.44
CA ASN A 587 -17.10 -1.52 3.99
C ASN A 587 -18.52 -1.64 3.41
N LEU A 588 -19.50 -1.06 4.10
CA LEU A 588 -20.91 -0.99 3.68
C LEU A 588 -21.14 -0.06 2.48
N GLY A 589 -20.19 0.84 2.20
CA GLY A 589 -20.24 1.79 1.08
C GLY A 589 -19.51 1.29 -0.19
N ALA A 590 -19.03 0.06 -0.18
CA ALA A 590 -18.36 -0.53 -1.35
C ALA A 590 -19.29 -0.55 -2.58
N SER A 591 -18.74 -0.31 -3.75
CA SER A 591 -19.48 -0.30 -5.03
C SER A 591 -19.01 -1.42 -5.96
N GLY A 592 -19.82 -1.77 -6.96
CA GLY A 592 -19.47 -2.76 -7.96
C GLY A 592 -19.50 -4.20 -7.45
N GLU A 593 -18.46 -4.98 -7.74
CA GLU A 593 -18.37 -6.39 -7.33
C GLU A 593 -18.17 -6.55 -5.82
N ASP A 594 -17.49 -5.62 -5.17
CA ASP A 594 -17.23 -5.67 -3.74
C ASP A 594 -18.51 -5.45 -2.90
N ALA A 595 -19.48 -4.69 -3.40
CA ALA A 595 -20.80 -4.55 -2.78
C ALA A 595 -21.57 -5.87 -2.71
N LYS A 596 -21.32 -6.80 -3.64
CA LYS A 596 -22.00 -8.12 -3.71
C LYS A 596 -21.42 -9.15 -2.76
N LYS A 597 -20.19 -8.95 -2.26
CA LYS A 597 -19.49 -9.93 -1.43
C LYS A 597 -20.09 -10.10 -0.02
N GLY A 598 -20.90 -9.14 0.44
CA GLY A 598 -21.47 -9.18 1.80
C GLY A 598 -20.38 -9.09 2.89
N PRO A 599 -20.73 -9.43 4.15
CA PRO A 599 -19.76 -9.43 5.24
C PRO A 599 -18.69 -10.50 5.05
N PRO A 600 -17.43 -10.23 5.41
CA PRO A 600 -16.36 -11.22 5.34
C PRO A 600 -16.69 -12.40 6.27
N ALA A 601 -16.49 -13.64 5.78
CA ALA A 601 -16.69 -14.83 6.58
C ALA A 601 -15.78 -14.81 7.84
N PRO A 602 -16.29 -15.17 9.02
CA PRO A 602 -15.46 -15.31 10.22
C PRO A 602 -14.40 -16.41 10.01
N GLU A 603 -13.32 -16.38 10.77
CA GLU A 603 -12.37 -17.49 10.79
C GLU A 603 -13.03 -18.77 11.31
N GLU A 604 -12.57 -19.90 10.81
CA GLU A 604 -13.15 -21.21 11.12
C GLU A 604 -13.17 -21.47 12.64
N GLY A 605 -14.35 -21.82 13.14
CA GLY A 605 -14.56 -22.07 14.57
C GLY A 605 -14.71 -20.83 15.44
N THR A 606 -14.69 -19.60 14.89
CA THR A 606 -14.88 -18.36 15.64
C THR A 606 -16.28 -17.78 15.45
N LYS A 607 -16.74 -16.99 16.44
CA LYS A 607 -18.00 -16.25 16.34
C LYS A 607 -17.71 -14.81 15.91
N PRO A 608 -18.52 -14.24 15.00
CA PRO A 608 -18.33 -12.86 14.56
C PRO A 608 -18.79 -11.87 15.62
N ILE A 609 -17.99 -10.80 15.80
CA ILE A 609 -18.31 -9.61 16.59
C ILE A 609 -18.15 -8.41 15.66
N TYR A 610 -19.25 -7.73 15.35
CA TYR A 610 -19.23 -6.57 14.49
C TYR A 610 -19.06 -5.29 15.31
N ILE A 611 -18.11 -4.44 14.94
CA ILE A 611 -17.96 -3.10 15.50
C ILE A 611 -18.41 -2.11 14.43
N PHE A 612 -19.59 -1.54 14.62
CA PHE A 612 -20.19 -0.58 13.70
C PHE A 612 -19.70 0.83 14.01
N LEU A 613 -18.96 1.39 13.05
CA LEU A 613 -18.50 2.77 13.09
C LEU A 613 -19.63 3.71 12.67
N PRO A 614 -19.71 4.93 13.24
CA PRO A 614 -20.70 5.91 12.81
C PRO A 614 -20.43 6.31 11.36
N PRO A 615 -21.43 6.22 10.46
CA PRO A 615 -21.31 6.72 9.10
C PRO A 615 -21.23 8.24 9.07
N ALA A 616 -20.82 8.81 7.95
CA ALA A 616 -20.83 10.25 7.74
C ALA A 616 -22.28 10.78 7.88
N ASP A 617 -22.39 11.96 8.47
CA ASP A 617 -23.68 12.64 8.58
C ASP A 617 -24.25 12.90 7.19
N SER A 618 -25.48 12.46 6.94
CA SER A 618 -26.17 12.65 5.67
C SER A 618 -26.69 14.09 5.47
N THR A 619 -26.52 14.96 6.48
CA THR A 619 -26.91 16.37 6.38
C THR A 619 -25.93 17.13 5.49
N PRO A 620 -26.38 17.77 4.41
CA PRO A 620 -25.51 18.55 3.55
C PRO A 620 -24.84 19.67 4.35
N SER A 621 -23.52 19.71 4.33
CA SER A 621 -22.74 20.80 4.94
C SER A 621 -23.00 22.16 4.27
N ASN A 622 -23.58 22.16 3.08
CA ASN A 622 -24.04 23.34 2.36
C ASN A 622 -25.36 23.02 1.64
N PRO A 623 -26.48 23.67 2.01
CA PRO A 623 -27.78 23.43 1.36
C PRO A 623 -27.81 23.77 -0.14
N MET A 624 -26.84 24.52 -0.65
CA MET A 624 -26.76 24.90 -2.06
C MET A 624 -25.95 23.92 -2.91
N MET A 625 -25.24 22.96 -2.31
CA MET A 625 -24.54 21.91 -3.06
C MET A 625 -25.18 20.56 -2.75
N PRO A 626 -25.86 19.93 -3.72
CA PRO A 626 -26.33 18.56 -3.53
C PRO A 626 -25.13 17.64 -3.25
N GLN A 627 -25.21 16.84 -2.19
CA GLN A 627 -24.24 15.79 -1.93
C GLN A 627 -24.26 14.81 -3.12
N GLN A 628 -23.20 14.82 -3.90
CA GLN A 628 -23.03 13.88 -5.00
C GLN A 628 -22.29 12.65 -4.45
N GLY A 629 -22.99 11.56 -4.27
CA GLY A 629 -22.42 10.26 -3.88
C GLY A 629 -23.41 9.38 -3.13
N PRO A 630 -23.13 8.09 -3.01
CA PRO A 630 -23.91 7.16 -2.22
C PRO A 630 -23.99 7.63 -0.76
N GLN A 631 -25.19 7.63 -0.20
CA GLN A 631 -25.44 7.96 1.20
C GLN A 631 -25.76 6.69 1.98
N PHE A 632 -25.42 6.69 3.27
CA PHE A 632 -25.85 5.63 4.17
C PHE A 632 -27.39 5.65 4.25
N GLY A 633 -28.02 4.51 4.00
CA GLY A 633 -29.46 4.44 3.86
C GLY A 633 -30.06 3.09 4.30
N PRO A 634 -31.35 2.86 3.96
CA PRO A 634 -32.08 1.66 4.39
C PRO A 634 -31.42 0.34 3.98
N GLU A 635 -30.75 0.28 2.82
CA GLU A 635 -30.08 -0.93 2.35
C GLU A 635 -28.94 -1.36 3.29
N GLN A 636 -28.15 -0.43 3.76
CA GLN A 636 -27.06 -0.69 4.70
C GLN A 636 -27.61 -1.11 6.07
N ILE A 637 -28.69 -0.50 6.50
CA ILE A 637 -29.39 -0.87 7.74
C ILE A 637 -29.90 -2.31 7.66
N GLU A 638 -30.49 -2.71 6.55
CA GLU A 638 -30.96 -4.09 6.35
C GLU A 638 -29.80 -5.11 6.33
N GLN A 639 -28.66 -4.75 5.76
CA GLN A 639 -27.45 -5.59 5.84
C GLN A 639 -26.98 -5.77 7.29
N VAL A 640 -27.00 -4.71 8.09
CA VAL A 640 -26.66 -4.75 9.51
C VAL A 640 -27.67 -5.60 10.30
N LYS A 641 -28.97 -5.44 10.08
CA LYS A 641 -30.02 -6.27 10.68
C LYS A 641 -29.84 -7.74 10.37
N LYS A 642 -29.53 -8.06 9.12
CA LYS A 642 -29.32 -9.45 8.67
C LYS A 642 -28.16 -10.11 9.42
N VAL A 643 -26.99 -9.48 9.50
CA VAL A 643 -25.83 -10.09 10.18
C VAL A 643 -26.06 -10.26 11.68
N LEU A 644 -26.88 -9.41 12.30
CA LEU A 644 -27.25 -9.53 13.71
C LEU A 644 -28.31 -10.63 13.91
N ALA A 645 -29.27 -10.77 12.99
CA ALA A 645 -30.27 -11.83 13.00
C ALA A 645 -29.62 -13.20 12.79
N ASP A 646 -28.57 -13.29 11.98
CA ASP A 646 -27.78 -14.51 11.74
C ASP A 646 -26.88 -14.90 12.94
N GLY A 647 -27.04 -14.25 14.09
CA GLY A 647 -26.34 -14.55 15.34
C GLY A 647 -25.04 -13.78 15.54
N GLY A 648 -24.76 -12.76 14.73
CA GLY A 648 -23.67 -11.82 14.94
C GLY A 648 -23.89 -10.97 16.20
N ARG A 649 -22.80 -10.58 16.87
CA ARG A 649 -22.82 -9.66 18.03
C ARG A 649 -22.42 -8.28 17.56
N GLY A 650 -23.20 -7.26 17.91
CA GLY A 650 -22.94 -5.87 17.51
C GLY A 650 -22.43 -5.00 18.65
N VAL A 651 -21.38 -4.23 18.36
CA VAL A 651 -20.90 -3.11 19.18
C VAL A 651 -21.08 -1.85 18.34
N PHE A 652 -21.98 -0.96 18.76
CA PHE A 652 -22.27 0.27 18.06
C PHE A 652 -21.49 1.42 18.69
N LEU A 653 -20.59 2.05 17.91
CA LEU A 653 -19.89 3.26 18.35
C LEU A 653 -20.74 4.48 18.02
N ALA A 654 -21.27 5.12 19.04
CA ALA A 654 -21.96 6.38 18.91
C ALA A 654 -20.98 7.53 19.05
N PHE A 655 -20.88 8.35 18.03
CA PHE A 655 -20.06 9.57 18.03
C PHE A 655 -20.99 10.77 17.87
N SER A 656 -20.93 11.69 18.81
CA SER A 656 -21.60 12.99 18.69
C SER A 656 -20.55 13.99 18.23
N ASP A 657 -20.74 14.57 17.05
CA ASP A 657 -19.95 15.74 16.67
C ASP A 657 -20.31 16.88 17.62
N ALA A 658 -19.36 17.18 18.50
CA ALA A 658 -19.58 18.09 19.63
C ALA A 658 -19.66 19.56 19.23
N MET A 659 -19.67 19.90 17.94
CA MET A 659 -19.79 21.27 17.48
C MET A 659 -21.17 21.85 17.88
N PRO A 660 -21.19 22.99 18.56
CA PRO A 660 -22.42 23.72 18.75
C PRO A 660 -23.03 24.01 17.39
N ARG A 661 -24.36 23.91 17.28
CA ARG A 661 -25.07 24.34 16.06
C ARG A 661 -24.58 25.73 15.68
N GLN A 662 -23.88 25.80 14.54
CA GLN A 662 -23.42 27.09 14.06
C GLN A 662 -24.56 27.98 13.62
N MET A 663 -25.70 27.37 13.28
CA MET A 663 -26.91 28.07 12.80
C MET A 663 -28.18 27.45 13.43
N PRO A 664 -29.19 28.25 13.87
CA PRO A 664 -30.41 27.78 14.51
C PRO A 664 -31.27 26.84 13.65
N TRP A 665 -31.10 26.89 12.32
CA TRP A 665 -31.84 26.08 11.35
C TRP A 665 -31.20 24.77 10.99
N GLN A 666 -29.98 24.46 11.50
CA GLN A 666 -29.37 23.15 11.28
C GLN A 666 -30.18 22.08 12.02
N PRO A 667 -30.53 20.96 11.37
CA PRO A 667 -31.17 19.84 12.03
C PRO A 667 -30.26 19.33 13.16
N PRO A 668 -30.87 18.77 14.24
CA PRO A 668 -30.07 18.15 15.28
C PRO A 668 -29.20 17.02 14.69
N PRO A 669 -28.00 16.79 15.22
CA PRO A 669 -27.19 15.64 14.80
C PRO A 669 -28.00 14.37 15.01
N SER A 670 -28.02 13.51 14.00
CA SER A 670 -28.70 12.21 14.03
C SER A 670 -27.70 11.10 14.02
N TYR A 671 -27.98 10.01 14.67
CA TYR A 671 -27.17 8.78 14.59
C TYR A 671 -27.86 7.79 13.68
N ALA A 672 -27.23 7.43 12.61
CA ALA A 672 -27.84 6.65 11.52
C ALA A 672 -28.44 5.29 11.97
N TYR A 673 -27.91 4.71 13.06
CA TYR A 673 -28.45 3.47 13.64
C TYR A 673 -29.49 3.69 14.73
N ALA A 674 -29.82 4.93 15.11
CA ALA A 674 -30.64 5.23 16.26
C ALA A 674 -32.06 4.63 16.16
N ASP A 675 -32.72 4.80 15.02
CA ASP A 675 -34.09 4.28 14.81
C ASP A 675 -34.09 2.75 14.83
N MET A 676 -33.10 2.12 14.17
CA MET A 676 -32.97 0.67 14.20
C MET A 676 -32.71 0.13 15.61
N LEU A 677 -31.85 0.77 16.41
CA LEU A 677 -31.58 0.36 17.79
C LEU A 677 -32.81 0.51 18.68
N ARG A 678 -33.58 1.58 18.48
CA ARG A 678 -34.80 1.81 19.22
C ARG A 678 -35.91 0.80 18.86
N ASP A 679 -36.13 0.60 17.56
CA ASP A 679 -37.28 -0.18 17.07
C ASP A 679 -37.06 -1.69 17.22
N GLU A 680 -35.80 -2.18 17.04
CA GLU A 680 -35.46 -3.61 17.11
C GLU A 680 -35.05 -4.08 18.53
N TRP A 681 -34.37 -3.22 19.29
CA TRP A 681 -33.80 -3.59 20.60
C TRP A 681 -34.25 -2.69 21.76
N GLY A 682 -35.06 -1.70 21.52
CA GLY A 682 -35.57 -0.77 22.59
C GLY A 682 -34.46 0.13 23.16
N VAL A 683 -33.35 0.33 22.44
CA VAL A 683 -32.24 1.16 22.89
C VAL A 683 -32.36 2.55 22.29
N ASP A 684 -32.74 3.54 23.13
CA ASP A 684 -32.83 4.93 22.72
C ASP A 684 -31.49 5.67 22.90
N VAL A 685 -30.85 6.02 21.79
CA VAL A 685 -29.55 6.74 21.77
C VAL A 685 -29.84 8.24 21.78
N ARG A 686 -29.58 8.89 22.91
CA ARG A 686 -29.92 10.31 23.14
C ARG A 686 -28.73 11.21 22.73
N PHE A 687 -28.82 11.84 21.54
CA PHE A 687 -27.83 12.81 21.04
C PHE A 687 -28.10 14.24 21.47
N ASP A 688 -29.25 14.51 22.05
CA ASP A 688 -29.68 15.81 22.58
C ASP A 688 -29.09 16.12 23.96
N TYR A 689 -28.50 15.14 24.63
CA TYR A 689 -27.86 15.30 25.92
C TYR A 689 -26.34 15.14 25.81
N ARG A 690 -25.62 16.00 26.50
CA ARG A 690 -24.17 15.89 26.68
C ARG A 690 -23.88 15.58 28.13
N VAL A 691 -23.06 14.56 28.34
CA VAL A 691 -22.46 14.32 29.66
C VAL A 691 -21.26 15.26 29.81
N ILE A 692 -21.38 16.23 30.69
CA ILE A 692 -20.33 17.20 31.00
C ILE A 692 -19.75 16.93 32.37
N ARG A 693 -18.45 17.01 32.51
CA ARG A 693 -17.75 16.95 33.78
C ARG A 693 -17.67 18.36 34.36
N GLY A 694 -18.36 18.62 35.44
CA GLY A 694 -18.13 19.81 36.25
C GLY A 694 -16.84 19.63 37.07
N VAL A 695 -15.85 20.49 36.86
CA VAL A 695 -14.65 20.54 37.68
C VAL A 695 -14.84 21.62 38.73
N ARG A 696 -14.71 21.26 40.03
CA ARG A 696 -14.78 22.24 41.13
C ARG A 696 -13.59 23.17 41.02
N ASP A 697 -13.85 24.48 41.09
CA ASP A 697 -12.79 25.47 41.16
C ASP A 697 -12.03 25.28 42.49
N LYS A 698 -10.72 25.11 42.42
CA LYS A 698 -9.85 24.95 43.59
C LYS A 698 -9.82 26.19 44.50
N GLN A 699 -10.08 27.37 43.93
CA GLN A 699 -10.09 28.63 44.66
C GLN A 699 -11.48 29.03 45.17
N ARG A 700 -12.56 28.49 44.56
CA ARG A 700 -13.95 28.72 44.88
C ARG A 700 -14.73 27.41 44.88
N PRO A 701 -14.71 26.66 45.99
CA PRO A 701 -15.30 25.29 46.02
C PRO A 701 -16.78 25.23 45.65
N ASP A 702 -17.49 26.34 45.72
CA ASP A 702 -18.91 26.46 45.37
C ASP A 702 -19.16 26.71 43.89
N HIS A 703 -18.08 27.01 43.13
CA HIS A 703 -18.17 27.21 41.70
C HIS A 703 -17.68 25.98 40.91
N PHE A 704 -18.50 25.60 39.94
CA PHE A 704 -18.12 24.57 38.96
C PHE A 704 -17.90 25.28 37.63
N HIS A 705 -16.79 25.00 36.98
CA HIS A 705 -16.61 25.35 35.59
C HIS A 705 -16.56 24.07 34.73
N ILE A 706 -17.06 24.25 33.50
CA ILE A 706 -17.05 23.19 32.50
C ILE A 706 -15.66 23.22 31.85
N ASP A 707 -14.91 22.13 32.01
CA ASP A 707 -13.62 21.97 31.33
C ASP A 707 -13.86 21.57 29.88
N LEU A 708 -13.87 22.56 28.99
CA LEU A 708 -14.09 22.36 27.55
C LEU A 708 -12.94 21.66 26.83
N LEU A 709 -11.74 21.62 27.42
CA LEU A 709 -10.56 21.00 26.83
C LEU A 709 -10.45 19.50 27.09
N GLN A 710 -11.19 18.96 28.06
CA GLN A 710 -11.16 17.54 28.43
C GLN A 710 -12.30 16.72 27.80
N TRP A 711 -13.00 17.22 26.84
CA TRP A 711 -14.13 16.52 26.20
C TRP A 711 -13.74 15.24 25.47
N SER A 712 -12.50 15.14 25.03
CA SER A 712 -12.03 14.00 24.23
C SER A 712 -11.75 12.74 25.06
N PHE A 713 -11.56 12.87 26.36
CA PHE A 713 -11.19 11.76 27.21
C PHE A 713 -11.85 11.88 28.59
N MET A 714 -13.05 11.33 28.73
CA MET A 714 -13.56 11.02 30.05
C MET A 714 -12.92 9.71 30.49
N PRO A 715 -11.99 9.70 31.45
CA PRO A 715 -11.57 8.46 32.05
C PRO A 715 -12.78 7.94 32.83
N LEU A 716 -13.50 6.96 32.25
CA LEU A 716 -14.56 6.24 32.94
C LEU A 716 -13.90 5.34 33.98
N ASN A 717 -13.49 5.91 35.10
CA ASN A 717 -12.92 5.17 36.23
C ASN A 717 -13.98 4.37 37.02
N HIS A 718 -15.24 4.45 36.62
CA HIS A 718 -16.38 3.80 37.30
C HIS A 718 -17.12 2.89 36.32
N PHE A 719 -16.50 1.77 35.99
CA PHE A 719 -17.22 0.68 35.33
C PHE A 719 -18.07 -0.05 36.39
N THR A 720 -19.29 -0.33 36.05
CA THR A 720 -20.17 -1.14 36.90
C THR A 720 -19.65 -2.56 37.05
N ASP A 721 -20.07 -3.30 38.07
CA ASP A 721 -19.76 -4.72 38.23
C ASP A 721 -20.44 -5.62 37.21
N HIS A 722 -21.09 -5.03 36.20
CA HIS A 722 -21.64 -5.75 35.06
C HIS A 722 -20.56 -6.54 34.34
N PRO A 723 -20.83 -7.79 33.88
CA PRO A 723 -19.84 -8.64 33.21
C PRO A 723 -19.13 -7.98 32.03
N ILE A 724 -19.76 -7.02 31.35
CA ILE A 724 -19.14 -6.26 30.25
C ILE A 724 -18.19 -5.18 30.76
N GLY A 725 -18.49 -4.53 31.88
CA GLY A 725 -17.67 -3.46 32.45
C GLY A 725 -16.52 -3.96 33.32
N LYS A 726 -16.67 -5.13 33.93
CA LYS A 726 -15.70 -5.71 34.85
C LYS A 726 -14.29 -5.89 34.26
N PRO A 727 -14.09 -6.33 32.99
CA PRO A 727 -12.77 -6.41 32.39
C PRO A 727 -12.13 -5.06 32.05
N LEU A 728 -12.91 -3.98 32.12
CA LEU A 728 -12.46 -2.61 31.78
C LEU A 728 -12.04 -1.82 33.03
N LYS A 729 -12.27 -2.36 34.25
CA LYS A 729 -11.74 -1.84 35.51
C LYS A 729 -10.28 -2.09 35.60
#